data_8ee7fd8e340bcf92605db09f050e80b1
#
_entry.id   8ee7fd8e340bcf92605db09f050e80b1
#
_cell.length_a   1.000
_cell.length_b   1.000
_cell.length_c   1.000
_cell.angle_alpha   90.00
_cell.angle_beta   90.00
_cell.angle_gamma   90.00
#
_symmetry.space_group_name_H-M   'P 1'
#
loop_
_entity.id
_entity.type
_entity.pdbx_description
1 polymer ?
#
loop_
_entity_poly.entity_id
_entity_poly.type
_entity_poly.pdbx_seq_one_letter_code
_entity_poly.pdbx_strand_id
1 'polypeptide(L)'
;MNLEGLNKIQQEAVQTTEGRVRVIAGAGSGKTRAIAYRYAYLVNEVGIDPGNILCLTFTNKAAREMKSRIAALVPAGMNNDFICTIHGFCVKFLREEIFRLGYPKSFSIIDEEDMTSLAKEVLTENGIDRKDATVRDLLQAVSSYKTTNPYIEECILPGAGTTEEKTGKEPAVQFILKQKKLLSLDFSDLLHFTFYILSTFAAAREQWQSRFQYVMVDEVQDCTPGEWDIFTILSDKYKNLFIVGDPDQSIYEWRGATPEVFVDYKADKDIIMAENYRSTSIILDAANSVITNNQMRVKKDLYTKNPTGCEIIHFHAPTEKAESDWIAKKIMELKRNGSAYSDIAILYRASYLSRSIEQALMNRGVSYVIWGGIRFFERKEIKDAISYLRLISSPEDDLSFKRICNVPSRKIGKVAFQKIQDISRQCGCSLYEALKKGIEAGTFKEKSISGFVELVEECRRRQSGMTITDLLDYVLNRSGLNDLYRTDGDEERLENIAELVNSIKNYEEENKEDDVTLQKYLQDIALYTNLDYQKDTDRVKLMTIHQAKGLEFPYVFVSGLSEGIFPNPRSIRENKERGLEEERRLMYVAVTRAEKALFLTESEGYSSQANGAKVPSRFIREIRQDLYVTEGKMDASLWNGTDAFLKREQSLLNSDMDNALKTGDPVTHRHFGNGIIVSVNDGYAVVKFDDFGERRVNVDVLNRGKATVNHRVEDKPAPVPAPVPVSAPLPEPNTPAFFEYVIRVECPQYSIRKDIPVTELVGNAEDRFRLYETRPEQVYKAEWGRPYDFVIYQNGKPVAVVMLGDSHTHNANVKYLIARMYVKKLGLPYINFYTQFPNTADYVARRLHHFLGGAVSGRFSSSVETNTVYERPAQPQPVRYYSENEVGNDGQGSIGLMIVGVVCIVAVLVWLFL
;
A
#
# COMPACT_ATOMS: atom_id res chain seq x y z
N MET A 1 -26.93 -6.43 37.46
CA MET A 1 -25.54 -6.51 36.94
C MET A 1 -24.63 -5.56 37.74
N ASN A 2 -23.45 -5.99 38.19
CA ASN A 2 -22.56 -5.11 38.95
C ASN A 2 -21.79 -4.16 37.98
N LEU A 3 -21.98 -2.84 38.15
CA LEU A 3 -21.30 -1.81 37.36
C LEU A 3 -20.20 -1.05 38.14
N GLU A 4 -19.90 -1.47 39.40
CA GLU A 4 -18.92 -0.79 40.27
C GLU A 4 -17.51 -0.70 39.67
N GLY A 5 -17.16 -1.62 38.74
CA GLY A 5 -15.89 -1.57 38.02
C GLY A 5 -15.82 -0.51 36.90
N LEU A 6 -16.89 0.23 36.62
CA LEU A 6 -16.97 1.30 35.63
C LEU A 6 -16.96 2.66 36.30
N ASN A 7 -16.37 3.68 35.69
CA ASN A 7 -16.51 5.05 36.15
C ASN A 7 -17.93 5.57 35.84
N LYS A 8 -18.33 6.72 36.46
CA LYS A 8 -19.67 7.29 36.32
C LYS A 8 -20.06 7.54 34.85
N ILE A 9 -19.14 8.01 34.02
CA ILE A 9 -19.40 8.30 32.60
C ILE A 9 -19.58 7.00 31.80
N GLN A 10 -18.79 5.97 32.09
CA GLN A 10 -18.96 4.65 31.49
C GLN A 10 -20.30 4.02 31.93
N GLN A 11 -20.71 4.18 33.23
CA GLN A 11 -21.99 3.73 33.70
C GLN A 11 -23.15 4.45 32.99
N GLU A 12 -23.03 5.78 32.79
CA GLU A 12 -23.99 6.55 31.99
C GLU A 12 -24.11 6.01 30.57
N ALA A 13 -22.98 5.74 29.90
CA ALA A 13 -22.97 5.16 28.57
C ALA A 13 -23.61 3.77 28.48
N VAL A 14 -23.46 2.96 29.53
CA VAL A 14 -24.06 1.62 29.64
C VAL A 14 -25.57 1.72 29.86
N GLN A 15 -26.03 2.60 30.74
CA GLN A 15 -27.44 2.70 31.22
C GLN A 15 -28.32 3.55 30.29
N THR A 16 -27.78 4.42 29.46
CA THR A 16 -28.54 5.18 28.46
C THR A 16 -28.96 4.29 27.31
N THR A 17 -29.99 3.46 27.48
CA THR A 17 -30.37 2.39 26.53
C THR A 17 -31.07 2.91 25.29
N GLU A 18 -31.95 3.90 25.40
CA GLU A 18 -32.82 4.34 24.34
C GLU A 18 -32.27 5.56 23.57
N GLY A 19 -32.69 5.67 22.31
CA GLY A 19 -32.37 6.79 21.43
C GLY A 19 -31.04 6.70 20.75
N ARG A 20 -30.65 7.77 20.05
CA ARG A 20 -29.37 7.92 19.36
C ARG A 20 -28.34 8.46 20.34
N VAL A 21 -27.39 7.62 20.72
CA VAL A 21 -26.35 7.96 21.69
C VAL A 21 -24.99 8.00 21.00
N ARG A 22 -24.31 9.16 21.04
CA ARG A 22 -22.94 9.32 20.55
C ARG A 22 -21.98 9.37 21.74
N VAL A 23 -21.00 8.45 21.72
CA VAL A 23 -19.93 8.39 22.72
C VAL A 23 -18.62 8.83 22.07
N ILE A 24 -18.12 9.98 22.48
CA ILE A 24 -16.82 10.51 22.07
C ILE A 24 -15.81 10.01 23.09
N ALA A 25 -15.05 8.99 22.71
CA ALA A 25 -14.23 8.23 23.64
C ALA A 25 -12.76 8.28 23.24
N GLY A 26 -11.93 8.93 24.04
CA GLY A 26 -10.50 9.07 23.77
C GLY A 26 -9.73 7.76 23.78
N ALA A 27 -8.46 7.82 23.36
CA ALA A 27 -7.56 6.67 23.41
C ALA A 27 -7.51 6.10 24.84
N GLY A 28 -7.55 4.77 25.00
CA GLY A 28 -7.43 4.11 26.31
C GLY A 28 -8.55 4.40 27.31
N SER A 29 -9.69 4.99 26.89
CA SER A 29 -10.82 5.32 27.77
C SER A 29 -11.75 4.15 28.09
N GLY A 30 -11.47 2.96 27.54
CA GLY A 30 -12.29 1.77 27.75
C GLY A 30 -13.52 1.68 26.85
N LYS A 31 -13.48 2.21 25.61
CA LYS A 31 -14.53 2.11 24.58
C LYS A 31 -15.15 0.71 24.50
N THR A 32 -14.31 -0.26 24.14
CA THR A 32 -14.74 -1.66 23.97
C THR A 32 -15.32 -2.26 25.25
N ARG A 33 -14.80 -1.86 26.42
CA ARG A 33 -15.36 -2.26 27.73
C ARG A 33 -16.77 -1.71 27.92
N ALA A 34 -16.99 -0.43 27.67
CA ALA A 34 -18.29 0.19 27.78
C ALA A 34 -19.33 -0.46 26.86
N ILE A 35 -18.96 -0.76 25.60
CA ILE A 35 -19.82 -1.47 24.66
C ILE A 35 -20.17 -2.87 25.16
N ALA A 36 -19.20 -3.64 25.66
CA ALA A 36 -19.43 -4.99 26.17
C ALA A 36 -20.37 -4.98 27.39
N TYR A 37 -20.16 -4.03 28.31
CA TYR A 37 -21.04 -3.87 29.49
C TYR A 37 -22.44 -3.38 29.11
N ARG A 38 -22.58 -2.48 28.12
CA ARG A 38 -23.87 -2.07 27.59
C ARG A 38 -24.62 -3.23 26.96
N TYR A 39 -23.93 -4.02 26.14
CA TYR A 39 -24.53 -5.23 25.57
C TYR A 39 -25.05 -6.17 26.67
N ALA A 40 -24.20 -6.46 27.64
CA ALA A 40 -24.60 -7.32 28.76
C ALA A 40 -25.73 -6.70 29.62
N TYR A 41 -25.76 -5.39 29.77
CA TYR A 41 -26.84 -4.69 30.45
C TYR A 41 -28.20 -4.83 29.73
N LEU A 42 -28.18 -4.67 28.39
CA LEU A 42 -29.38 -4.88 27.56
C LEU A 42 -29.90 -6.32 27.68
N VAL A 43 -29.02 -7.31 27.72
CA VAL A 43 -29.42 -8.71 27.84
C VAL A 43 -29.89 -9.06 29.26
N ASN A 44 -29.08 -8.73 30.28
CA ASN A 44 -29.28 -9.23 31.66
C ASN A 44 -30.31 -8.41 32.45
N GLU A 45 -30.36 -7.08 32.25
CA GLU A 45 -31.20 -6.19 33.03
C GLU A 45 -32.46 -5.73 32.28
N VAL A 46 -32.28 -5.42 30.97
CA VAL A 46 -33.41 -4.99 30.13
C VAL A 46 -34.18 -6.19 29.57
N GLY A 47 -33.50 -7.35 29.44
CA GLY A 47 -34.13 -8.61 28.96
C GLY A 47 -34.22 -8.71 27.44
N ILE A 48 -33.35 -8.01 26.70
CA ILE A 48 -33.33 -8.04 25.23
C ILE A 48 -32.68 -9.34 24.74
N ASP A 49 -33.35 -10.01 23.81
CA ASP A 49 -32.75 -11.19 23.13
C ASP A 49 -31.46 -10.82 22.42
N PRO A 50 -30.35 -11.55 22.65
CA PRO A 50 -29.07 -11.34 21.93
C PRO A 50 -29.23 -11.24 20.39
N GLY A 51 -30.16 -12.00 19.80
CA GLY A 51 -30.44 -11.97 18.37
C GLY A 51 -31.02 -10.65 17.85
N ASN A 52 -31.50 -9.79 18.78
CA ASN A 52 -32.08 -8.46 18.49
C ASN A 52 -31.05 -7.32 18.65
N ILE A 53 -29.78 -7.65 18.95
CA ILE A 53 -28.72 -6.68 19.14
C ILE A 53 -27.67 -6.87 18.02
N LEU A 54 -27.47 -5.84 17.21
CA LEU A 54 -26.38 -5.77 16.23
C LEU A 54 -25.20 -5.01 16.85
N CYS A 55 -24.03 -5.63 16.94
CA CYS A 55 -22.81 -5.02 17.44
C CYS A 55 -21.72 -5.08 16.39
N LEU A 56 -21.38 -3.92 15.82
CA LEU A 56 -20.43 -3.79 14.71
C LEU A 56 -19.09 -3.25 15.20
N THR A 57 -18.00 -3.83 14.67
CA THR A 57 -16.64 -3.40 14.95
C THR A 57 -15.85 -3.23 13.63
N PHE A 58 -14.70 -2.56 13.68
CA PHE A 58 -13.91 -2.29 12.49
C PHE A 58 -13.07 -3.52 12.02
N THR A 59 -12.59 -4.36 12.95
CA THR A 59 -11.72 -5.50 12.62
C THR A 59 -12.26 -6.81 13.19
N ASN A 60 -11.94 -7.94 12.53
CA ASN A 60 -12.30 -9.27 13.02
C ASN A 60 -11.68 -9.58 14.39
N LYS A 61 -10.46 -9.07 14.67
CA LYS A 61 -9.84 -9.18 15.97
C LYS A 61 -10.70 -8.48 17.05
N ALA A 62 -11.12 -7.23 16.78
CA ALA A 62 -11.97 -6.49 17.69
C ALA A 62 -13.32 -7.20 17.90
N ALA A 63 -13.90 -7.79 16.85
CA ALA A 63 -15.14 -8.56 16.94
C ALA A 63 -14.98 -9.80 17.83
N ARG A 64 -13.88 -10.56 17.69
CA ARG A 64 -13.58 -11.73 18.55
C ARG A 64 -13.35 -11.30 19.99
N GLU A 65 -12.58 -10.27 20.22
CA GLU A 65 -12.36 -9.71 21.55
C GLU A 65 -13.67 -9.23 22.19
N MET A 66 -14.50 -8.55 21.43
CA MET A 66 -15.83 -8.11 21.87
C MET A 66 -16.71 -9.30 22.24
N LYS A 67 -16.75 -10.35 21.39
CA LYS A 67 -17.47 -11.61 21.68
C LYS A 67 -16.98 -12.24 22.98
N SER A 68 -15.67 -12.39 23.15
CA SER A 68 -15.09 -12.99 24.36
C SER A 68 -15.44 -12.19 25.63
N ARG A 69 -15.36 -10.86 25.56
CA ARG A 69 -15.71 -9.98 26.69
C ARG A 69 -17.19 -10.05 27.02
N ILE A 70 -18.05 -10.07 26.02
CA ILE A 70 -19.51 -10.19 26.20
C ILE A 70 -19.86 -11.56 26.76
N ALA A 71 -19.28 -12.64 26.24
CA ALA A 71 -19.51 -14.00 26.73
C ALA A 71 -19.15 -14.19 28.21
N ALA A 72 -18.18 -13.43 28.73
CA ALA A 72 -17.85 -13.42 30.15
C ALA A 72 -18.87 -12.67 31.04
N LEU A 73 -19.77 -11.87 30.44
CA LEU A 73 -20.72 -10.99 31.15
C LEU A 73 -22.18 -11.44 31.00
N VAL A 74 -22.48 -12.30 30.01
CA VAL A 74 -23.85 -12.82 29.77
C VAL A 74 -23.94 -14.30 30.18
N PRO A 75 -25.16 -14.85 30.41
CA PRO A 75 -25.32 -16.26 30.72
C PRO A 75 -24.75 -17.20 29.66
N ALA A 76 -24.19 -18.33 30.11
CA ALA A 76 -23.61 -19.34 29.23
C ALA A 76 -24.65 -19.87 28.22
N GLY A 77 -24.22 -20.05 26.96
CA GLY A 77 -25.07 -20.53 25.86
C GLY A 77 -25.84 -19.45 25.10
N MET A 78 -25.72 -18.18 25.46
CA MET A 78 -26.27 -17.07 24.67
C MET A 78 -25.26 -16.71 23.57
N ASN A 79 -25.47 -17.24 22.40
CA ASN A 79 -24.66 -16.94 21.22
C ASN A 79 -25.29 -15.85 20.38
N ASN A 80 -24.50 -14.87 19.95
CA ASN A 80 -24.94 -13.87 18.97
C ASN A 80 -23.97 -13.80 17.78
N ASP A 81 -24.47 -14.18 16.63
CA ASP A 81 -23.75 -14.12 15.36
C ASP A 81 -23.57 -12.69 14.83
N PHE A 82 -24.32 -11.73 15.37
CA PHE A 82 -24.30 -10.31 14.94
C PHE A 82 -23.36 -9.43 15.74
N ILE A 83 -22.41 -10.02 16.46
CA ILE A 83 -21.20 -9.35 16.92
C ILE A 83 -20.12 -9.62 15.86
N CYS A 84 -19.91 -8.70 14.93
CA CYS A 84 -19.06 -8.91 13.74
C CYS A 84 -18.55 -7.59 13.17
N THR A 85 -17.73 -7.67 12.13
CA THR A 85 -17.39 -6.49 11.33
C THR A 85 -18.58 -6.10 10.45
N ILE A 86 -18.58 -4.84 9.93
CA ILE A 86 -19.67 -4.42 9.02
C ILE A 86 -19.67 -5.26 7.74
N HIS A 87 -18.52 -5.57 7.17
CA HIS A 87 -18.42 -6.49 6.02
C HIS A 87 -18.89 -7.91 6.38
N GLY A 88 -18.55 -8.38 7.58
CA GLY A 88 -19.05 -9.66 8.08
C GLY A 88 -20.57 -9.68 8.23
N PHE A 89 -21.17 -8.56 8.65
CA PHE A 89 -22.64 -8.38 8.63
C PHE A 89 -23.16 -8.42 7.19
N CYS A 90 -22.57 -7.65 6.27
CA CYS A 90 -22.99 -7.62 4.86
C CYS A 90 -22.97 -9.02 4.22
N VAL A 91 -21.94 -9.83 4.51
CA VAL A 91 -21.91 -11.22 4.04
C VAL A 91 -23.09 -12.02 4.56
N LYS A 92 -23.41 -11.93 5.86
CA LYS A 92 -24.55 -12.66 6.45
C LYS A 92 -25.87 -12.19 5.86
N PHE A 93 -26.05 -10.89 5.73
CA PHE A 93 -27.22 -10.27 5.12
C PHE A 93 -27.39 -10.76 3.65
N LEU A 94 -26.32 -10.67 2.85
CA LEU A 94 -26.37 -11.10 1.45
C LEU A 94 -26.57 -12.61 1.29
N ARG A 95 -26.09 -13.44 2.21
CA ARG A 95 -26.41 -14.88 2.20
C ARG A 95 -27.92 -15.17 2.34
N GLU A 96 -28.67 -14.24 2.95
CA GLU A 96 -30.13 -14.37 3.05
C GLU A 96 -30.86 -13.67 1.88
N GLU A 97 -30.41 -12.48 1.44
CA GLU A 97 -31.18 -11.58 0.60
C GLU A 97 -30.70 -11.41 -0.84
N ILE A 98 -29.48 -11.86 -1.19
CA ILE A 98 -28.84 -11.57 -2.49
C ILE A 98 -29.59 -12.19 -3.70
N PHE A 99 -30.44 -13.20 -3.44
CA PHE A 99 -31.29 -13.77 -4.50
C PHE A 99 -32.14 -12.73 -5.22
N ARG A 100 -32.44 -11.59 -4.57
CA ARG A 100 -33.14 -10.45 -5.16
C ARG A 100 -32.38 -9.79 -6.30
N LEU A 101 -31.05 -9.97 -6.33
CA LEU A 101 -30.15 -9.49 -7.38
C LEU A 101 -29.77 -10.59 -8.38
N GLY A 102 -30.37 -11.77 -8.28
CA GLY A 102 -30.11 -12.90 -9.17
C GLY A 102 -28.82 -13.67 -8.86
N TYR A 103 -28.22 -13.51 -7.67
CA TYR A 103 -27.09 -14.30 -7.23
C TYR A 103 -27.51 -15.48 -6.36
N PRO A 104 -26.77 -16.59 -6.39
CA PRO A 104 -26.97 -17.68 -5.44
C PRO A 104 -26.45 -17.28 -4.04
N LYS A 105 -26.97 -17.92 -3.00
CA LYS A 105 -26.48 -17.76 -1.63
C LYS A 105 -24.99 -18.16 -1.46
N SER A 106 -24.48 -18.99 -2.36
CA SER A 106 -23.10 -19.51 -2.40
C SER A 106 -22.13 -18.63 -3.20
N PHE A 107 -22.42 -17.33 -3.40
CA PHE A 107 -21.51 -16.42 -4.11
C PHE A 107 -20.09 -16.42 -3.51
N SER A 108 -19.09 -16.21 -4.36
CA SER A 108 -17.67 -16.10 -3.96
C SER A 108 -17.31 -14.69 -3.57
N ILE A 109 -16.37 -14.53 -2.64
CA ILE A 109 -15.76 -13.24 -2.31
C ILE A 109 -14.35 -13.25 -2.89
N ILE A 110 -14.02 -12.22 -3.70
CA ILE A 110 -12.73 -12.10 -4.36
C ILE A 110 -11.88 -11.01 -3.68
N ASP A 111 -10.57 -11.26 -3.65
CA ASP A 111 -9.59 -10.33 -3.10
C ASP A 111 -8.90 -9.49 -4.21
N GLU A 112 -7.94 -8.64 -3.81
CA GLU A 112 -7.21 -7.76 -4.74
C GLU A 112 -6.40 -8.53 -5.81
N GLU A 113 -5.89 -9.73 -5.48
CA GLU A 113 -5.14 -10.53 -6.47
C GLU A 113 -6.09 -11.17 -7.48
N ASP A 114 -7.24 -11.66 -7.01
CA ASP A 114 -8.29 -12.17 -7.87
C ASP A 114 -8.81 -11.05 -8.80
N MET A 115 -9.04 -9.85 -8.25
CA MET A 115 -9.41 -8.66 -9.03
C MET A 115 -8.33 -8.29 -10.05
N THR A 116 -7.06 -8.31 -9.65
CA THR A 116 -5.91 -8.07 -10.55
C THR A 116 -5.87 -9.10 -11.69
N SER A 117 -6.11 -10.36 -11.38
CA SER A 117 -6.14 -11.43 -12.36
C SER A 117 -7.28 -11.24 -13.35
N LEU A 118 -8.46 -10.90 -12.86
CA LEU A 118 -9.65 -10.61 -13.67
C LEU A 118 -9.42 -9.37 -14.57
N ALA A 119 -8.81 -8.32 -14.05
CA ALA A 119 -8.46 -7.12 -14.80
C ALA A 119 -7.48 -7.44 -15.95
N LYS A 120 -6.46 -8.27 -15.69
CA LYS A 120 -5.51 -8.74 -16.72
C LYS A 120 -6.21 -9.53 -17.83
N GLU A 121 -7.24 -10.30 -17.51
CA GLU A 121 -8.06 -10.99 -18.50
C GLU A 121 -8.84 -10.00 -19.37
N VAL A 122 -9.53 -9.03 -18.76
CA VAL A 122 -10.30 -8.02 -19.47
C VAL A 122 -9.42 -7.20 -20.41
N LEU A 123 -8.25 -6.75 -19.94
CA LEU A 123 -7.27 -6.03 -20.76
C LEU A 123 -6.81 -6.85 -21.95
N THR A 124 -6.59 -8.17 -21.76
CA THR A 124 -6.19 -9.09 -22.82
C THR A 124 -7.27 -9.22 -23.89
N GLU A 125 -8.52 -9.40 -23.48
CA GLU A 125 -9.67 -9.53 -24.39
C GLU A 125 -9.88 -8.26 -25.24
N ASN A 126 -9.45 -7.10 -24.70
CA ASN A 126 -9.50 -5.82 -25.42
C ASN A 126 -8.19 -5.48 -26.18
N GLY A 127 -7.20 -6.39 -26.21
CA GLY A 127 -5.92 -6.14 -26.89
C GLY A 127 -5.07 -5.04 -26.24
N ILE A 128 -5.31 -4.75 -24.95
CA ILE A 128 -4.60 -3.71 -24.19
C ILE A 128 -3.43 -4.35 -23.42
N ASP A 129 -2.33 -3.59 -23.29
CA ASP A 129 -1.12 -4.03 -22.56
C ASP A 129 -1.42 -4.28 -21.07
N ARG A 130 -0.90 -5.39 -20.55
CA ARG A 130 -1.11 -5.87 -19.16
C ARG A 130 -0.12 -5.32 -18.16
N LYS A 131 0.46 -4.16 -18.38
CA LYS A 131 1.36 -3.53 -17.41
C LYS A 131 0.62 -3.27 -16.09
N ASP A 132 1.35 -3.37 -14.98
CA ASP A 132 0.75 -3.15 -13.64
C ASP A 132 0.15 -1.75 -13.48
N ALA A 133 0.66 -0.73 -14.18
CA ALA A 133 0.05 0.59 -14.24
C ALA A 133 -1.35 0.53 -14.90
N THR A 134 -1.46 -0.08 -16.08
CA THR A 134 -2.74 -0.21 -16.82
C THR A 134 -3.77 -1.04 -16.04
N VAL A 135 -3.31 -2.06 -15.30
CA VAL A 135 -4.17 -2.86 -14.42
C VAL A 135 -4.71 -1.99 -13.28
N ARG A 136 -3.86 -1.18 -12.66
CA ARG A 136 -4.31 -0.24 -11.61
C ARG A 136 -5.30 0.79 -12.14
N ASP A 137 -5.03 1.35 -13.31
CA ASP A 137 -5.93 2.33 -13.93
C ASP A 137 -7.30 1.71 -14.20
N LEU A 138 -7.35 0.45 -14.67
CA LEU A 138 -8.63 -0.26 -14.85
C LEU A 138 -9.34 -0.50 -13.53
N LEU A 139 -8.64 -0.98 -12.48
CA LEU A 139 -9.26 -1.21 -11.17
C LEU A 139 -9.76 0.08 -10.54
N GLN A 140 -9.04 1.18 -10.72
CA GLN A 140 -9.50 2.50 -10.30
C GLN A 140 -10.74 2.95 -11.07
N ALA A 141 -10.78 2.73 -12.39
CA ALA A 141 -11.96 3.02 -13.22
C ALA A 141 -13.16 2.17 -12.78
N VAL A 142 -12.97 0.88 -12.45
CA VAL A 142 -14.01 0.00 -11.90
C VAL A 142 -14.56 0.56 -10.59
N SER A 143 -13.67 0.92 -9.66
CA SER A 143 -14.05 1.50 -8.36
C SER A 143 -14.82 2.80 -8.53
N SER A 144 -14.34 3.70 -9.41
CA SER A 144 -15.03 4.95 -9.74
C SER A 144 -16.39 4.69 -10.37
N TYR A 145 -16.47 3.75 -11.32
CA TYR A 145 -17.75 3.40 -11.97
C TYR A 145 -18.77 2.88 -10.96
N LYS A 146 -18.37 1.97 -10.05
CA LYS A 146 -19.24 1.44 -8.99
C LYS A 146 -19.74 2.52 -8.03
N THR A 147 -18.99 3.60 -7.86
CA THR A 147 -19.35 4.70 -6.95
C THR A 147 -20.23 5.76 -7.63
N THR A 148 -20.02 6.05 -8.92
CA THR A 148 -20.65 7.18 -9.61
C THR A 148 -21.84 6.80 -10.47
N ASN A 149 -22.01 5.50 -10.81
CA ASN A 149 -23.05 5.04 -11.71
C ASN A 149 -23.97 4.04 -11.01
N PRO A 150 -25.24 3.93 -11.43
CA PRO A 150 -26.18 2.93 -10.92
C PRO A 150 -25.87 1.53 -11.50
N TYR A 151 -24.62 1.05 -11.28
CA TYR A 151 -24.12 -0.18 -11.89
C TYR A 151 -24.92 -1.43 -11.51
N ILE A 152 -25.63 -1.40 -10.38
CA ILE A 152 -26.46 -2.52 -9.96
C ILE A 152 -27.64 -2.68 -10.91
N GLU A 153 -28.33 -1.57 -11.24
CA GLU A 153 -29.42 -1.54 -12.19
C GLU A 153 -28.96 -1.82 -13.62
N GLU A 154 -27.81 -1.24 -13.99
CA GLU A 154 -27.29 -1.32 -15.36
C GLU A 154 -26.63 -2.65 -15.70
N CYS A 155 -25.89 -3.24 -14.72
CA CYS A 155 -25.03 -4.41 -14.96
C CYS A 155 -25.49 -5.67 -14.23
N ILE A 156 -26.13 -5.52 -13.05
CA ILE A 156 -26.33 -6.64 -12.14
C ILE A 156 -27.73 -7.22 -12.20
N LEU A 157 -28.80 -6.40 -12.25
CA LEU A 157 -30.16 -6.91 -12.19
C LEU A 157 -30.50 -7.85 -13.36
N PRO A 158 -31.39 -8.86 -13.14
CA PRO A 158 -31.91 -9.68 -14.22
C PRO A 158 -32.65 -8.80 -15.26
N GLY A 159 -32.26 -8.91 -16.53
CA GLY A 159 -32.82 -8.10 -17.60
C GLY A 159 -32.01 -6.85 -18.00
N ALA A 160 -30.92 -6.55 -17.30
CA ALA A 160 -29.96 -5.49 -17.66
C ALA A 160 -29.25 -5.74 -19.03
N GLY A 161 -29.52 -6.87 -19.69
CA GLY A 161 -28.85 -7.33 -20.92
C GLY A 161 -29.02 -6.49 -22.18
N THR A 162 -29.79 -5.37 -22.13
CA THR A 162 -29.82 -4.39 -23.23
C THR A 162 -28.66 -3.40 -23.16
N THR A 163 -27.88 -3.42 -22.08
CA THR A 163 -26.76 -2.52 -21.82
C THR A 163 -25.46 -3.01 -22.47
N GLU A 164 -25.32 -4.32 -22.77
CA GLU A 164 -24.18 -4.87 -23.51
C GLU A 164 -23.95 -4.20 -24.87
N GLU A 165 -25.02 -3.79 -25.55
CA GLU A 165 -24.90 -3.05 -26.81
C GLU A 165 -24.52 -1.58 -26.64
N LYS A 166 -24.84 -0.96 -25.50
CA LYS A 166 -24.60 0.47 -25.24
C LYS A 166 -23.29 0.77 -24.47
N THR A 167 -22.89 -0.09 -23.54
CA THR A 167 -21.75 0.12 -22.65
C THR A 167 -20.66 -0.95 -22.79
N GLY A 168 -20.88 -2.01 -23.53
CA GLY A 168 -20.02 -3.19 -23.63
C GLY A 168 -18.62 -2.98 -24.21
N LYS A 169 -18.26 -1.75 -24.58
CA LYS A 169 -16.89 -1.41 -25.04
C LYS A 169 -15.99 -0.85 -23.93
N GLU A 170 -16.54 -0.46 -22.79
CA GLU A 170 -15.78 0.11 -21.70
C GLU A 170 -15.17 -1.01 -20.83
N PRO A 171 -13.84 -1.08 -20.66
CA PRO A 171 -13.20 -2.16 -19.89
C PRO A 171 -13.70 -2.28 -18.45
N ALA A 172 -14.08 -1.18 -17.80
CA ALA A 172 -14.63 -1.20 -16.44
C ALA A 172 -15.99 -1.92 -16.37
N VAL A 173 -16.88 -1.69 -17.34
CA VAL A 173 -18.16 -2.38 -17.43
C VAL A 173 -17.98 -3.85 -17.76
N GLN A 174 -17.06 -4.17 -18.68
CA GLN A 174 -16.72 -5.57 -19.00
C GLN A 174 -16.19 -6.32 -17.77
N PHE A 175 -15.39 -5.64 -16.92
CA PHE A 175 -14.93 -6.21 -15.66
C PHE A 175 -16.11 -6.57 -14.76
N ILE A 176 -17.04 -5.65 -14.53
CA ILE A 176 -18.23 -5.85 -13.69
C ILE A 176 -19.13 -6.99 -14.23
N LEU A 177 -19.37 -7.03 -15.53
CA LEU A 177 -20.15 -8.08 -16.16
C LEU A 177 -19.47 -9.46 -16.06
N LYS A 178 -18.14 -9.47 -16.16
CA LYS A 178 -17.34 -10.70 -15.99
C LYS A 178 -17.35 -11.17 -14.54
N GLN A 179 -17.25 -10.26 -13.59
CA GLN A 179 -17.39 -10.52 -12.16
C GLN A 179 -18.77 -11.11 -11.83
N LYS A 180 -19.85 -10.52 -12.37
CA LYS A 180 -21.21 -11.04 -12.27
C LYS A 180 -21.31 -12.46 -12.81
N LYS A 181 -20.74 -12.73 -13.98
CA LYS A 181 -20.75 -14.05 -14.62
C LYS A 181 -20.05 -15.12 -13.77
N LEU A 182 -19.05 -14.72 -12.99
CA LEU A 182 -18.33 -15.58 -12.03
C LEU A 182 -19.09 -15.71 -10.69
N LEU A 183 -20.24 -15.05 -10.54
CA LEU A 183 -21.02 -15.01 -9.30
C LEU A 183 -20.17 -14.58 -8.09
N SER A 184 -19.23 -13.67 -8.30
CA SER A 184 -18.28 -13.21 -7.33
C SER A 184 -18.51 -11.74 -6.96
N LEU A 185 -18.23 -11.40 -5.70
CA LEU A 185 -18.33 -10.06 -5.14
C LEU A 185 -16.98 -9.63 -4.58
N ASP A 186 -16.58 -8.40 -4.78
CA ASP A 186 -15.49 -7.79 -4.02
C ASP A 186 -16.02 -7.14 -2.73
N PHE A 187 -15.11 -6.59 -1.92
CA PHE A 187 -15.48 -5.96 -0.65
C PHE A 187 -16.40 -4.74 -0.83
N SER A 188 -16.24 -4.01 -1.93
CA SER A 188 -17.09 -2.86 -2.26
C SER A 188 -18.52 -3.31 -2.60
N ASP A 189 -18.65 -4.40 -3.39
CA ASP A 189 -19.96 -4.96 -3.72
C ASP A 189 -20.73 -5.43 -2.48
N LEU A 190 -20.05 -5.96 -1.45
CA LEU A 190 -20.71 -6.37 -0.21
C LEU A 190 -21.48 -5.20 0.42
N LEU A 191 -20.88 -4.02 0.45
CA LEU A 191 -21.52 -2.81 0.99
C LEU A 191 -22.61 -2.29 0.04
N HIS A 192 -22.28 -2.12 -1.24
CA HIS A 192 -23.20 -1.56 -2.23
C HIS A 192 -24.45 -2.42 -2.41
N PHE A 193 -24.31 -3.75 -2.48
CA PHE A 193 -25.46 -4.65 -2.61
C PHE A 193 -26.32 -4.67 -1.35
N THR A 194 -25.69 -4.65 -0.16
CA THR A 194 -26.42 -4.55 1.11
C THR A 194 -27.21 -3.26 1.18
N PHE A 195 -26.56 -2.12 0.89
CA PHE A 195 -27.22 -0.81 0.88
C PHE A 195 -28.36 -0.76 -0.15
N TYR A 196 -28.11 -1.26 -1.37
CA TYR A 196 -29.10 -1.30 -2.43
C TYR A 196 -30.34 -2.11 -2.05
N ILE A 197 -30.16 -3.30 -1.49
CA ILE A 197 -31.27 -4.15 -1.07
C ILE A 197 -32.06 -3.49 0.06
N LEU A 198 -31.38 -2.93 1.06
CA LEU A 198 -32.02 -2.23 2.17
C LEU A 198 -32.76 -0.96 1.71
N SER A 199 -32.25 -0.26 0.71
CA SER A 199 -32.87 0.96 0.18
C SER A 199 -34.06 0.66 -0.72
N THR A 200 -33.95 -0.36 -1.59
CA THR A 200 -34.91 -0.63 -2.66
C THR A 200 -36.03 -1.59 -2.24
N PHE A 201 -35.70 -2.64 -1.48
CA PHE A 201 -36.69 -3.68 -1.13
C PHE A 201 -37.27 -3.47 0.27
N ALA A 202 -38.44 -2.80 0.32
CA ALA A 202 -39.11 -2.48 1.60
C ALA A 202 -39.31 -3.70 2.51
N ALA A 203 -39.67 -4.86 1.95
CA ALA A 203 -39.88 -6.08 2.73
C ALA A 203 -38.59 -6.58 3.41
N ALA A 204 -37.44 -6.56 2.70
CA ALA A 204 -36.15 -6.89 3.28
C ALA A 204 -35.76 -5.89 4.38
N ARG A 205 -35.90 -4.59 4.08
CA ARG A 205 -35.61 -3.53 5.04
C ARG A 205 -36.44 -3.69 6.33
N GLU A 206 -37.74 -3.88 6.20
CA GLU A 206 -38.65 -4.02 7.37
C GLU A 206 -38.30 -5.27 8.19
N GLN A 207 -38.00 -6.40 7.53
CA GLN A 207 -37.59 -7.62 8.20
C GLN A 207 -36.34 -7.41 9.05
N TRP A 208 -35.29 -6.82 8.48
CA TRP A 208 -34.02 -6.61 9.16
C TRP A 208 -34.07 -5.50 10.19
N GLN A 209 -34.81 -4.43 9.97
CA GLN A 209 -35.11 -3.40 10.96
C GLN A 209 -35.90 -3.96 12.16
N SER A 210 -36.87 -4.86 11.91
CA SER A 210 -37.65 -5.50 12.99
C SER A 210 -36.80 -6.42 13.85
N ARG A 211 -35.78 -7.03 13.26
CA ARG A 211 -34.85 -7.92 13.97
C ARG A 211 -33.98 -7.15 14.96
N PHE A 212 -33.39 -6.02 14.54
CA PHE A 212 -32.44 -5.31 15.37
C PHE A 212 -33.09 -4.16 16.13
N GLN A 213 -33.43 -4.42 17.41
CA GLN A 213 -33.93 -3.41 18.30
C GLN A 213 -32.83 -2.43 18.75
N TYR A 214 -31.56 -2.88 18.79
CA TYR A 214 -30.41 -2.09 19.19
C TYR A 214 -29.27 -2.29 18.20
N VAL A 215 -28.70 -1.20 17.74
CA VAL A 215 -27.53 -1.18 16.87
C VAL A 215 -26.40 -0.46 17.58
N MET A 216 -25.25 -1.11 17.69
CA MET A 216 -24.07 -0.61 18.38
C MET A 216 -22.87 -0.65 17.41
N VAL A 217 -22.14 0.45 17.28
CA VAL A 217 -21.01 0.57 16.33
C VAL A 217 -19.77 1.10 17.05
N ASP A 218 -18.68 0.34 17.01
CA ASP A 218 -17.37 0.75 17.54
C ASP A 218 -16.47 1.32 16.42
N GLU A 219 -15.55 2.21 16.80
CA GLU A 219 -14.59 2.88 15.90
C GLU A 219 -15.26 3.57 14.69
N VAL A 220 -16.40 4.19 14.95
CA VAL A 220 -17.27 4.77 13.91
C VAL A 220 -16.60 5.89 13.09
N GLN A 221 -15.55 6.56 13.61
CA GLN A 221 -14.79 7.57 12.90
C GLN A 221 -14.03 7.05 11.68
N ASP A 222 -13.91 5.71 11.53
CA ASP A 222 -13.25 5.06 10.40
C ASP A 222 -14.24 4.55 9.35
N CYS A 223 -15.54 4.76 9.57
CA CYS A 223 -16.58 4.31 8.65
C CYS A 223 -16.68 5.21 7.42
N THR A 224 -16.91 4.57 6.28
CA THR A 224 -17.26 5.23 5.02
C THR A 224 -18.73 5.69 5.02
N PRO A 225 -19.15 6.63 4.17
CA PRO A 225 -20.55 7.04 4.07
C PRO A 225 -21.51 5.87 3.82
N GLY A 226 -21.15 4.91 2.94
CA GLY A 226 -21.99 3.73 2.68
C GLY A 226 -22.16 2.81 3.90
N GLU A 227 -21.14 2.71 4.75
CA GLU A 227 -21.25 1.98 6.01
C GLU A 227 -22.16 2.71 6.99
N TRP A 228 -22.08 4.05 7.06
CA TRP A 228 -22.98 4.89 7.84
C TRP A 228 -24.44 4.70 7.42
N ASP A 229 -24.71 4.69 6.14
CA ASP A 229 -26.08 4.51 5.60
C ASP A 229 -26.65 3.17 6.02
N ILE A 230 -25.88 2.08 5.96
CA ILE A 230 -26.32 0.73 6.29
C ILE A 230 -26.81 0.67 7.75
N PHE A 231 -25.97 1.06 8.73
CA PHE A 231 -26.39 0.92 10.13
C PHE A 231 -27.42 2.00 10.55
N THR A 232 -27.44 3.14 9.87
CA THR A 232 -28.50 4.15 10.06
C THR A 232 -29.86 3.61 9.59
N ILE A 233 -29.92 3.00 8.39
CA ILE A 233 -31.16 2.36 7.90
C ILE A 233 -31.59 1.25 8.86
N LEU A 234 -30.68 0.39 9.31
CA LEU A 234 -31.02 -0.72 10.21
C LEU A 234 -31.58 -0.27 11.56
N SER A 235 -31.08 0.86 12.09
CA SER A 235 -31.55 1.40 13.37
C SER A 235 -32.82 2.24 13.27
N ASP A 236 -33.30 2.58 12.06
CA ASP A 236 -34.30 3.63 11.86
C ASP A 236 -35.68 3.29 12.42
N LYS A 237 -36.04 2.02 12.56
CA LYS A 237 -37.31 1.58 13.12
C LYS A 237 -37.42 1.87 14.62
N TYR A 238 -36.42 1.48 15.41
CA TYR A 238 -36.42 1.62 16.86
C TYR A 238 -35.69 2.87 17.34
N LYS A 239 -34.90 3.52 16.46
CA LYS A 239 -34.07 4.70 16.75
C LYS A 239 -32.98 4.46 17.80
N ASN A 240 -32.72 3.21 18.19
CA ASN A 240 -31.70 2.85 19.17
C ASN A 240 -30.36 2.60 18.50
N LEU A 241 -29.62 3.68 18.29
CA LEU A 241 -28.29 3.67 17.69
C LEU A 241 -27.24 4.19 18.68
N PHE A 242 -26.32 3.31 19.06
CA PHE A 242 -25.22 3.64 19.96
C PHE A 242 -23.90 3.61 19.17
N ILE A 243 -23.30 4.78 18.97
CA ILE A 243 -22.07 4.94 18.22
C ILE A 243 -20.94 5.38 19.14
N VAL A 244 -19.79 4.72 19.01
CA VAL A 244 -18.59 5.02 19.78
C VAL A 244 -17.41 5.28 18.85
N GLY A 245 -16.68 6.35 19.10
CA GLY A 245 -15.53 6.69 18.27
C GLY A 245 -14.62 7.74 18.90
N ASP A 246 -13.49 7.92 18.27
CA ASP A 246 -12.52 8.97 18.58
C ASP A 246 -12.11 9.71 17.29
N PRO A 247 -12.62 10.90 16.99
CA PRO A 247 -12.24 11.65 15.80
C PRO A 247 -10.72 11.90 15.71
N ASP A 248 -10.04 12.04 16.86
CA ASP A 248 -8.60 12.24 16.93
C ASP A 248 -7.80 10.97 16.55
N GLN A 249 -8.47 9.81 16.37
CA GLN A 249 -7.88 8.55 15.90
C GLN A 249 -8.33 8.16 14.48
N SER A 250 -9.00 9.06 13.75
CA SER A 250 -9.32 8.82 12.33
C SER A 250 -8.06 8.92 11.46
N ILE A 251 -7.64 7.78 10.91
CA ILE A 251 -6.42 7.63 10.10
C ILE A 251 -6.65 6.81 8.83
N TYR A 252 -7.90 6.68 8.38
CA TYR A 252 -8.30 5.93 7.20
C TYR A 252 -9.08 6.78 6.19
N GLU A 253 -8.86 8.11 6.17
CA GLU A 253 -9.48 9.01 5.19
C GLU A 253 -9.08 8.62 3.76
N TRP A 254 -7.84 8.16 3.55
CA TRP A 254 -7.37 7.63 2.27
C TRP A 254 -8.13 6.37 1.79
N ARG A 255 -8.91 5.71 2.66
CA ARG A 255 -9.82 4.59 2.33
C ARG A 255 -11.27 5.04 2.19
N GLY A 256 -11.54 6.34 2.27
CA GLY A 256 -12.88 6.91 2.18
C GLY A 256 -13.61 7.07 3.53
N ALA A 257 -12.91 6.94 4.66
CA ALA A 257 -13.49 7.28 5.96
C ALA A 257 -13.80 8.78 6.01
N THR A 258 -14.93 9.12 6.63
CA THR A 258 -15.43 10.50 6.70
C THR A 258 -15.72 10.85 8.17
N PRO A 259 -14.69 11.24 8.94
CA PRO A 259 -14.83 11.53 10.37
C PRO A 259 -15.80 12.70 10.65
N GLU A 260 -16.01 13.59 9.66
CA GLU A 260 -16.97 14.69 9.76
C GLU A 260 -18.39 14.19 10.06
N VAL A 261 -18.80 13.07 9.47
CA VAL A 261 -20.12 12.49 9.70
C VAL A 261 -20.32 12.18 11.18
N PHE A 262 -19.26 11.68 11.85
CA PHE A 262 -19.30 11.43 13.29
C PHE A 262 -19.23 12.71 14.11
N VAL A 263 -18.40 13.68 13.71
CA VAL A 263 -18.26 14.97 14.42
C VAL A 263 -19.57 15.77 14.36
N ASP A 264 -20.22 15.80 13.18
CA ASP A 264 -21.44 16.57 12.93
C ASP A 264 -22.72 15.80 13.27
N TYR A 265 -22.61 14.52 13.67
CA TYR A 265 -23.75 13.68 13.98
C TYR A 265 -24.60 14.27 15.12
N LYS A 266 -25.90 14.43 14.87
CA LYS A 266 -26.87 14.92 15.86
C LYS A 266 -27.47 13.74 16.63
N ALA A 267 -26.92 13.49 17.80
CA ALA A 267 -27.41 12.48 18.72
C ALA A 267 -28.45 13.10 19.68
N ASP A 268 -29.30 12.24 20.23
CA ASP A 268 -30.20 12.64 21.34
C ASP A 268 -29.41 12.83 22.64
N LYS A 269 -28.26 12.11 22.74
CA LYS A 269 -27.37 12.19 23.91
C LYS A 269 -25.91 12.09 23.46
N ASP A 270 -25.09 13.05 23.89
CA ASP A 270 -23.63 13.02 23.77
C ASP A 270 -22.99 12.65 25.09
N ILE A 271 -22.03 11.75 25.08
CA ILE A 271 -21.24 11.30 26.25
C ILE A 271 -19.74 11.39 25.89
N ILE A 272 -18.95 12.09 26.71
CA ILE A 272 -17.52 12.27 26.53
C ILE A 272 -16.73 11.44 27.53
N MET A 273 -16.02 10.42 27.05
CA MET A 273 -15.16 9.56 27.87
C MET A 273 -13.69 10.00 27.70
N ALA A 274 -13.20 10.89 28.55
CA ALA A 274 -11.86 11.47 28.50
C ALA A 274 -10.85 10.82 29.48
N GLU A 275 -11.30 10.05 30.50
CA GLU A 275 -10.43 9.35 31.45
C GLU A 275 -9.72 8.18 30.77
N ASN A 276 -8.38 8.24 30.69
CA ASN A 276 -7.53 7.21 30.11
C ASN A 276 -7.01 6.26 31.20
N TYR A 277 -7.07 4.96 30.94
CA TYR A 277 -6.63 3.89 31.85
C TYR A 277 -5.37 3.17 31.39
N ARG A 278 -4.83 3.57 30.22
CA ARG A 278 -3.70 2.90 29.54
C ARG A 278 -2.39 3.54 29.91
N SER A 279 -2.23 4.81 29.60
CA SER A 279 -0.95 5.50 29.54
C SER A 279 -0.66 6.27 30.84
N THR A 280 0.62 6.56 31.10
CA THR A 280 1.06 7.51 32.12
C THR A 280 0.67 8.95 31.73
N SER A 281 0.64 9.87 32.71
CA SER A 281 0.17 11.24 32.43
C SER A 281 1.10 11.98 31.46
N ILE A 282 2.42 11.77 31.53
CA ILE A 282 3.39 12.43 30.65
C ILE A 282 3.17 12.06 29.18
N ILE A 283 2.80 10.79 28.89
CA ILE A 283 2.48 10.33 27.54
C ILE A 283 1.19 10.99 27.04
N LEU A 284 0.18 11.13 27.90
CA LEU A 284 -1.06 11.80 27.53
C LEU A 284 -0.87 13.29 27.29
N ASP A 285 -0.08 13.95 28.13
CA ASP A 285 0.26 15.37 27.95
C ASP A 285 0.96 15.61 26.62
N ALA A 286 1.85 14.69 26.20
CA ALA A 286 2.48 14.73 24.90
C ALA A 286 1.46 14.51 23.76
N ALA A 287 0.56 13.54 23.90
CA ALA A 287 -0.49 13.28 22.92
C ALA A 287 -1.44 14.48 22.79
N ASN A 288 -1.86 15.06 23.90
CA ASN A 288 -2.70 16.27 23.91
C ASN A 288 -1.97 17.45 23.28
N SER A 289 -0.68 17.64 23.52
CA SER A 289 0.13 18.72 22.91
C SER A 289 0.11 18.65 21.40
N VAL A 290 0.31 17.46 20.83
CA VAL A 290 0.31 17.24 19.39
C VAL A 290 -1.09 17.50 18.81
N ILE A 291 -2.12 16.85 19.35
CA ILE A 291 -3.44 16.84 18.70
C ILE A 291 -4.19 18.16 18.81
N THR A 292 -3.85 19.01 19.78
CA THR A 292 -4.46 20.34 19.92
C THR A 292 -4.17 21.27 18.76
N ASN A 293 -3.18 20.98 17.92
CA ASN A 293 -2.87 21.72 16.71
C ASN A 293 -3.86 21.43 15.54
N ASN A 294 -4.71 20.40 15.64
CA ASN A 294 -5.78 20.14 14.68
C ASN A 294 -6.99 21.04 14.97
N GLN A 295 -7.62 21.52 13.89
CA GLN A 295 -8.82 22.35 13.96
C GLN A 295 -10.10 21.49 13.92
N MET A 296 -10.09 20.47 13.03
CA MET A 296 -11.25 19.57 12.87
C MET A 296 -11.24 18.47 13.94
N ARG A 297 -11.73 18.79 15.14
CA ARG A 297 -11.80 17.86 16.25
C ARG A 297 -12.91 18.22 17.23
N VAL A 298 -13.36 17.23 17.99
CA VAL A 298 -14.16 17.48 19.20
C VAL A 298 -13.21 17.77 20.36
N LYS A 299 -13.31 18.96 20.95
CA LYS A 299 -12.45 19.34 22.08
C LYS A 299 -12.64 18.39 23.25
N LYS A 300 -11.61 17.65 23.57
CA LYS A 300 -11.47 16.81 24.74
C LYS A 300 -10.00 16.72 25.11
N ASP A 301 -9.67 16.88 26.36
CA ASP A 301 -8.33 16.64 26.85
C ASP A 301 -8.32 15.34 27.64
N LEU A 302 -7.46 14.42 27.22
CA LEU A 302 -7.30 13.16 27.93
C LEU A 302 -6.60 13.43 29.27
N TYR A 303 -7.10 12.78 30.30
CA TYR A 303 -6.47 12.76 31.61
C TYR A 303 -6.43 11.34 32.17
N THR A 304 -5.54 11.10 33.12
CA THR A 304 -5.42 9.80 33.77
C THR A 304 -5.17 9.95 35.27
N LYS A 305 -5.51 8.91 36.02
CA LYS A 305 -5.10 8.72 37.40
C LYS A 305 -3.86 7.85 37.56
N ASN A 306 -3.32 7.35 36.45
CA ASN A 306 -2.06 6.62 36.42
C ASN A 306 -0.89 7.52 36.83
N PRO A 307 0.23 6.96 37.30
CA PRO A 307 1.43 7.74 37.66
C PRO A 307 1.93 8.60 36.51
N THR A 308 2.72 9.62 36.83
CA THR A 308 3.32 10.51 35.84
C THR A 308 4.15 9.73 34.81
N GLY A 309 4.85 8.67 35.26
CA GLY A 309 5.73 7.89 34.40
C GLY A 309 7.14 8.46 34.29
N CYS A 310 7.95 7.91 33.40
CA CYS A 310 9.27 8.42 33.06
C CYS A 310 9.16 9.46 31.94
N GLU A 311 10.16 10.36 31.89
CA GLU A 311 10.31 11.31 30.80
C GLU A 311 10.34 10.59 29.44
N ILE A 312 9.78 11.22 28.42
CA ILE A 312 9.89 10.76 27.04
C ILE A 312 11.33 11.01 26.58
N ILE A 313 11.92 10.03 25.93
CA ILE A 313 13.27 10.18 25.36
C ILE A 313 13.13 10.49 23.87
N HIS A 314 13.66 11.64 23.45
CA HIS A 314 13.90 11.96 22.05
C HIS A 314 15.37 11.70 21.75
N PHE A 315 15.66 10.80 20.82
CA PHE A 315 17.03 10.49 20.39
C PHE A 315 17.30 11.05 18.99
N HIS A 316 18.25 11.99 18.93
CA HIS A 316 18.79 12.52 17.68
C HIS A 316 20.04 11.74 17.27
N ALA A 317 20.01 11.13 16.10
CA ALA A 317 21.10 10.30 15.58
C ALA A 317 21.83 10.98 14.41
N PRO A 318 23.17 10.86 14.32
CA PRO A 318 23.93 11.40 13.19
C PRO A 318 23.71 10.60 11.88
N THR A 319 23.16 9.40 11.95
CA THR A 319 22.84 8.55 10.79
C THR A 319 21.70 7.59 11.11
N GLU A 320 21.02 7.09 10.09
CA GLU A 320 19.96 6.07 10.20
C GLU A 320 20.46 4.78 10.87
N LYS A 321 21.72 4.41 10.61
CA LYS A 321 22.34 3.27 11.29
C LYS A 321 22.51 3.53 12.78
N ALA A 322 22.96 4.73 13.17
CA ALA A 322 23.12 5.09 14.56
C ALA A 322 21.78 5.13 15.31
N GLU A 323 20.71 5.60 14.65
CA GLU A 323 19.33 5.53 15.14
C GLU A 323 18.92 4.09 15.45
N SER A 324 19.06 3.21 14.47
CA SER A 324 18.69 1.79 14.58
C SER A 324 19.53 1.04 15.63
N ASP A 325 20.82 1.35 15.71
CA ASP A 325 21.72 0.78 16.72
C ASP A 325 21.36 1.23 18.14
N TRP A 326 20.96 2.49 18.33
CA TRP A 326 20.49 3.01 19.62
C TRP A 326 19.18 2.33 20.03
N ILE A 327 18.22 2.20 19.11
CA ILE A 327 16.94 1.48 19.36
C ILE A 327 17.24 0.06 19.85
N ALA A 328 18.05 -0.69 19.11
CA ALA A 328 18.37 -2.07 19.47
C ALA A 328 19.09 -2.18 20.82
N LYS A 329 20.00 -1.24 21.15
CA LYS A 329 20.67 -1.15 22.46
C LYS A 329 19.67 -0.88 23.58
N LYS A 330 18.74 0.07 23.39
CA LYS A 330 17.71 0.43 24.36
C LYS A 330 16.76 -0.74 24.64
N ILE A 331 16.38 -1.49 23.61
CA ILE A 331 15.59 -2.72 23.74
C ILE A 331 16.32 -3.76 24.60
N MET A 332 17.63 -3.95 24.40
CA MET A 332 18.42 -4.86 25.24
C MET A 332 18.52 -4.36 26.70
N GLU A 333 18.54 -3.06 26.93
CA GLU A 333 18.46 -2.48 28.29
C GLU A 333 17.12 -2.79 28.96
N LEU A 334 16.02 -2.60 28.25
CA LEU A 334 14.68 -2.95 28.73
C LEU A 334 14.57 -4.45 29.06
N LYS A 335 15.11 -5.29 28.20
CA LYS A 335 15.14 -6.75 28.42
C LYS A 335 15.92 -7.12 29.68
N ARG A 336 17.10 -6.51 29.89
CA ARG A 336 17.92 -6.71 31.10
C ARG A 336 17.19 -6.24 32.36
N ASN A 337 16.34 -5.23 32.24
CA ASN A 337 15.54 -4.71 33.35
C ASN A 337 14.25 -5.53 33.58
N GLY A 338 14.08 -6.68 32.91
CA GLY A 338 13.01 -7.65 33.15
C GLY A 338 11.80 -7.51 32.23
N SER A 339 11.82 -6.63 31.22
CA SER A 339 10.74 -6.52 30.25
C SER A 339 10.80 -7.68 29.24
N ALA A 340 9.65 -8.15 28.76
CA ALA A 340 9.61 -9.09 27.64
C ALA A 340 9.83 -8.36 26.32
N TYR A 341 10.37 -9.04 25.30
CA TYR A 341 10.44 -8.47 23.96
C TYR A 341 9.05 -8.20 23.40
N SER A 342 8.07 -9.03 23.75
CA SER A 342 6.67 -8.86 23.36
C SER A 342 6.00 -7.60 23.95
N ASP A 343 6.60 -6.98 24.99
CA ASP A 343 6.15 -5.71 25.57
C ASP A 343 6.57 -4.50 24.72
N ILE A 344 7.41 -4.70 23.69
CA ILE A 344 8.09 -3.64 22.96
C ILE A 344 7.57 -3.60 21.53
N ALA A 345 7.16 -2.40 21.08
CA ALA A 345 6.81 -2.13 19.68
C ALA A 345 7.69 -1.01 19.10
N ILE A 346 8.06 -1.18 17.84
CA ILE A 346 8.72 -0.16 17.02
C ILE A 346 7.74 0.23 15.91
N LEU A 347 7.31 1.48 15.95
CA LEU A 347 6.32 2.04 15.04
C LEU A 347 7.01 2.99 14.04
N TYR A 348 6.65 2.86 12.79
CA TYR A 348 7.16 3.72 11.72
C TYR A 348 6.06 4.11 10.74
N ARG A 349 6.25 5.24 10.04
CA ARG A 349 5.28 5.75 9.07
C ARG A 349 5.23 4.90 7.80
N ALA A 350 6.35 4.38 7.34
CA ALA A 350 6.47 3.64 6.09
C ALA A 350 7.29 2.36 6.28
N SER A 351 6.88 1.27 5.63
CA SER A 351 7.46 -0.08 5.82
C SER A 351 8.94 -0.17 5.48
N TYR A 352 9.44 0.64 4.54
CA TYR A 352 10.86 0.63 4.17
C TYR A 352 11.81 1.03 5.31
N LEU A 353 11.29 1.77 6.31
CA LEU A 353 12.08 2.17 7.50
C LEU A 353 12.44 0.97 8.39
N SER A 354 11.74 -0.14 8.28
CA SER A 354 12.03 -1.34 9.07
C SER A 354 13.40 -1.94 8.78
N ARG A 355 13.92 -1.78 7.56
CA ARG A 355 15.11 -2.50 7.10
C ARG A 355 16.38 -2.24 7.93
N SER A 356 16.68 -0.98 8.24
CA SER A 356 17.83 -0.62 9.08
C SER A 356 17.66 -1.10 10.52
N ILE A 357 16.42 -1.03 11.02
CA ILE A 357 16.05 -1.51 12.37
C ILE A 357 16.21 -3.04 12.45
N GLU A 358 15.69 -3.77 11.46
CA GLU A 358 15.83 -5.22 11.37
C GLU A 358 17.29 -5.65 11.39
N GLN A 359 18.13 -4.98 10.59
CA GLN A 359 19.57 -5.26 10.54
C GLN A 359 20.24 -5.03 11.91
N ALA A 360 19.89 -3.95 12.61
CA ALA A 360 20.42 -3.66 13.93
C ALA A 360 19.99 -4.69 14.99
N LEU A 361 18.72 -5.14 14.94
CA LEU A 361 18.19 -6.17 15.82
C LEU A 361 18.86 -7.54 15.56
N MET A 362 18.99 -7.94 14.29
CA MET A 362 19.68 -9.17 13.89
C MET A 362 21.14 -9.18 14.36
N ASN A 363 21.87 -8.10 14.13
CA ASN A 363 23.28 -7.98 14.55
C ASN A 363 23.46 -8.13 16.07
N ARG A 364 22.40 -7.89 16.85
CA ARG A 364 22.43 -8.00 18.32
C ARG A 364 21.71 -9.23 18.86
N GLY A 365 21.23 -10.12 17.97
CA GLY A 365 20.50 -11.33 18.36
C GLY A 365 19.15 -11.06 19.04
N VAL A 366 18.51 -9.92 18.77
CA VAL A 366 17.20 -9.57 19.31
C VAL A 366 16.11 -10.18 18.43
N SER A 367 15.28 -11.03 19.01
CA SER A 367 14.15 -11.63 18.31
C SER A 367 13.07 -10.60 17.99
N TYR A 368 12.62 -10.55 16.75
CA TYR A 368 11.57 -9.62 16.31
C TYR A 368 10.59 -10.27 15.34
N VAL A 369 9.49 -9.59 15.08
CA VAL A 369 8.49 -9.94 14.07
C VAL A 369 8.01 -8.68 13.36
N ILE A 370 7.90 -8.76 12.03
CA ILE A 370 7.30 -7.69 11.22
C ILE A 370 5.82 -7.96 11.09
N TRP A 371 5.00 -7.02 11.56
CA TRP A 371 3.57 -7.03 11.33
C TRP A 371 3.29 -6.30 10.02
N GLY A 372 2.58 -6.97 9.09
CA GLY A 372 2.23 -6.40 7.80
C GLY A 372 3.31 -6.53 6.70
N GLY A 373 4.21 -7.49 6.82
CA GLY A 373 4.94 -8.02 5.66
C GLY A 373 3.96 -8.57 4.61
N ILE A 374 4.43 -9.36 3.62
CA ILE A 374 3.53 -10.03 2.68
C ILE A 374 2.52 -10.81 3.52
N ARG A 375 1.26 -10.48 3.34
CA ARG A 375 0.16 -11.07 4.13
C ARG A 375 0.22 -12.58 4.02
N PHE A 376 0.10 -13.26 5.14
CA PHE A 376 0.21 -14.73 5.17
C PHE A 376 -0.72 -15.38 4.14
N PHE A 377 -1.98 -14.96 4.06
CA PHE A 377 -2.94 -15.45 3.07
C PHE A 377 -2.72 -14.93 1.64
N GLU A 378 -1.82 -14.00 1.44
CA GLU A 378 -1.41 -13.52 0.11
C GLU A 378 -0.22 -14.28 -0.45
N ARG A 379 0.46 -15.07 0.37
CA ARG A 379 1.58 -15.91 -0.06
C ARG A 379 1.08 -16.94 -1.07
N LYS A 380 1.87 -17.15 -2.11
CA LYS A 380 1.49 -17.99 -3.26
C LYS A 380 1.08 -19.40 -2.82
N GLU A 381 1.88 -20.04 -2.00
CA GLU A 381 1.67 -21.40 -1.50
C GLU A 381 0.40 -21.53 -0.65
N ILE A 382 0.10 -20.49 0.14
CA ILE A 382 -1.12 -20.43 0.96
C ILE A 382 -2.36 -20.28 0.09
N LYS A 383 -2.30 -19.36 -0.89
CA LYS A 383 -3.40 -19.19 -1.86
C LYS A 383 -3.64 -20.44 -2.69
N ASP A 384 -2.58 -21.14 -3.09
CA ASP A 384 -2.70 -22.39 -3.82
C ASP A 384 -3.43 -23.44 -2.96
N ALA A 385 -3.04 -23.62 -1.70
CA ALA A 385 -3.69 -24.54 -0.77
C ALA A 385 -5.17 -24.18 -0.49
N ILE A 386 -5.45 -22.90 -0.22
CA ILE A 386 -6.82 -22.41 -0.01
C ILE A 386 -7.69 -22.56 -1.25
N SER A 387 -7.12 -22.39 -2.46
CA SER A 387 -7.88 -22.55 -3.70
C SER A 387 -8.32 -24.00 -3.92
N TYR A 388 -7.57 -25.00 -3.43
CA TYR A 388 -8.07 -26.37 -3.39
C TYR A 388 -9.29 -26.51 -2.48
N LEU A 389 -9.23 -25.94 -1.27
CA LEU A 389 -10.36 -25.98 -0.33
C LEU A 389 -11.59 -25.25 -0.89
N ARG A 390 -11.39 -24.12 -1.55
CA ARG A 390 -12.47 -23.37 -2.22
C ARG A 390 -13.12 -24.17 -3.33
N LEU A 391 -12.32 -24.80 -4.21
CA LEU A 391 -12.85 -25.63 -5.29
C LEU A 391 -13.59 -26.86 -4.78
N ILE A 392 -13.13 -27.48 -3.68
CA ILE A 392 -13.82 -28.59 -3.01
C ILE A 392 -15.16 -28.14 -2.45
N SER A 393 -15.21 -26.96 -1.82
CA SER A 393 -16.44 -26.37 -1.28
C SER A 393 -17.40 -25.91 -2.38
N SER A 394 -16.88 -25.31 -3.46
CA SER A 394 -17.66 -24.73 -4.56
C SER A 394 -17.03 -25.07 -5.92
N PRO A 395 -17.51 -26.09 -6.64
CA PRO A 395 -17.02 -26.46 -7.98
C PRO A 395 -17.26 -25.39 -9.06
N GLU A 396 -18.12 -24.43 -8.78
CA GLU A 396 -18.38 -23.27 -9.63
C GLU A 396 -17.34 -22.16 -9.49
N ASP A 397 -16.39 -22.28 -8.54
CA ASP A 397 -15.31 -21.30 -8.34
C ASP A 397 -14.24 -21.42 -9.45
N ASP A 398 -14.53 -20.80 -10.57
CA ASP A 398 -13.64 -20.76 -11.73
C ASP A 398 -12.29 -20.05 -11.44
N LEU A 399 -12.24 -19.13 -10.47
CA LEU A 399 -10.98 -18.45 -10.09
C LEU A 399 -10.05 -19.42 -9.38
N SER A 400 -10.55 -20.13 -8.37
CA SER A 400 -9.80 -21.18 -7.68
C SER A 400 -9.39 -22.30 -8.64
N PHE A 401 -10.28 -22.71 -9.54
CA PHE A 401 -9.94 -23.69 -10.58
C PHE A 401 -8.78 -23.22 -11.46
N LYS A 402 -8.85 -22.00 -12.02
CA LYS A 402 -7.79 -21.42 -12.86
C LYS A 402 -6.44 -21.42 -12.16
N ARG A 403 -6.45 -21.09 -10.87
CA ARG A 403 -5.23 -21.04 -10.07
C ARG A 403 -4.56 -22.38 -9.93
N ILE A 404 -5.31 -23.43 -9.60
CA ILE A 404 -4.77 -24.73 -9.19
C ILE A 404 -4.82 -25.82 -10.25
N CYS A 405 -5.55 -25.66 -11.35
CA CYS A 405 -5.70 -26.71 -12.35
C CYS A 405 -4.35 -27.26 -12.88
N ASN A 406 -3.30 -26.42 -12.90
CA ASN A 406 -1.96 -26.81 -13.31
C ASN A 406 -0.89 -26.59 -12.21
N VAL A 407 -1.27 -26.57 -10.93
CA VAL A 407 -0.37 -26.48 -9.77
C VAL A 407 -0.65 -27.63 -8.82
N PRO A 408 0.27 -28.59 -8.68
CA PRO A 408 1.48 -28.86 -9.48
C PRO A 408 1.21 -29.08 -10.97
N SER A 409 2.25 -29.08 -11.79
CA SER A 409 2.11 -29.16 -13.25
C SER A 409 1.40 -30.46 -13.70
N ARG A 410 0.28 -30.29 -14.46
CA ARG A 410 -0.57 -31.39 -14.96
C ARG A 410 -0.71 -31.39 -16.47
N LYS A 411 0.18 -30.67 -17.18
CA LYS A 411 0.12 -30.47 -18.62
C LYS A 411 -1.11 -29.68 -19.11
N ILE A 412 -1.78 -28.97 -18.23
CA ILE A 412 -2.83 -28.01 -18.59
C ILE A 412 -2.17 -26.70 -18.98
N GLY A 413 -1.50 -26.66 -20.13
CA GLY A 413 -0.96 -25.44 -20.71
C GLY A 413 -2.03 -24.62 -21.42
N LYS A 414 -1.65 -23.48 -22.00
CA LYS A 414 -2.57 -22.51 -22.65
C LYS A 414 -3.57 -23.18 -23.63
N VAL A 415 -3.09 -24.13 -24.46
CA VAL A 415 -3.95 -24.82 -25.44
C VAL A 415 -4.98 -25.74 -24.77
N ALA A 416 -4.57 -26.48 -23.76
CA ALA A 416 -5.51 -27.35 -23.01
C ALA A 416 -6.52 -26.49 -22.24
N PHE A 417 -6.07 -25.41 -21.62
CA PHE A 417 -6.92 -24.48 -20.90
C PHE A 417 -7.94 -23.81 -21.85
N GLN A 418 -7.52 -23.42 -23.06
CA GLN A 418 -8.45 -22.87 -24.06
C GLN A 418 -9.55 -23.87 -24.44
N LYS A 419 -9.20 -25.16 -24.60
CA LYS A 419 -10.21 -26.20 -24.86
C LYS A 419 -11.22 -26.33 -23.71
N ILE A 420 -10.75 -26.22 -22.44
CA ILE A 420 -11.66 -26.22 -21.30
C ILE A 420 -12.64 -25.03 -21.37
N GLN A 421 -12.13 -23.86 -21.69
CA GLN A 421 -12.95 -22.65 -21.84
C GLN A 421 -13.98 -22.79 -22.97
N ASP A 422 -13.59 -23.41 -24.08
CA ASP A 422 -14.49 -23.63 -25.22
C ASP A 422 -15.61 -24.61 -24.86
N ILE A 423 -15.30 -25.70 -24.15
CA ILE A 423 -16.31 -26.64 -23.63
C ILE A 423 -17.22 -25.93 -22.62
N SER A 424 -16.67 -25.14 -21.73
CA SER A 424 -17.42 -24.36 -20.74
C SER A 424 -18.43 -23.43 -21.42
N ARG A 425 -18.01 -22.68 -22.47
CA ARG A 425 -18.89 -21.80 -23.25
C ARG A 425 -19.99 -22.58 -24.01
N GLN A 426 -19.63 -23.71 -24.61
CA GLN A 426 -20.58 -24.55 -25.35
C GLN A 426 -21.63 -25.19 -24.44
N CYS A 427 -21.24 -25.60 -23.26
CA CYS A 427 -22.11 -26.31 -22.32
C CYS A 427 -22.77 -25.38 -21.28
N GLY A 428 -22.40 -24.11 -21.22
CA GLY A 428 -22.88 -23.17 -20.19
C GLY A 428 -22.59 -23.61 -18.75
N CYS A 429 -21.42 -24.24 -18.50
CA CYS A 429 -21.05 -24.81 -17.21
C CYS A 429 -19.71 -24.24 -16.72
N SER A 430 -19.38 -24.41 -15.42
CA SER A 430 -18.09 -23.99 -14.85
C SER A 430 -16.90 -24.63 -15.55
N LEU A 431 -15.71 -24.06 -15.42
CA LEU A 431 -14.47 -24.59 -15.99
C LEU A 431 -14.15 -25.98 -15.44
N TYR A 432 -14.46 -26.24 -14.16
CA TYR A 432 -14.26 -27.54 -13.55
C TYR A 432 -15.18 -28.59 -14.16
N GLU A 433 -16.46 -28.30 -14.31
CA GLU A 433 -17.41 -29.19 -14.97
C GLU A 433 -17.08 -29.38 -16.46
N ALA A 434 -16.57 -28.34 -17.12
CA ALA A 434 -16.08 -28.45 -18.49
C ALA A 434 -14.88 -29.39 -18.61
N LEU A 435 -13.98 -29.37 -17.64
CA LEU A 435 -12.86 -30.32 -17.58
C LEU A 435 -13.36 -31.77 -17.43
N LYS A 436 -14.34 -32.02 -16.53
CA LYS A 436 -14.96 -33.35 -16.33
C LYS A 436 -15.57 -33.86 -17.63
N LYS A 437 -16.40 -33.05 -18.27
CA LYS A 437 -17.02 -33.40 -19.58
C LYS A 437 -15.96 -33.64 -20.66
N GLY A 438 -14.87 -32.88 -20.67
CA GLY A 438 -13.76 -33.08 -21.60
C GLY A 438 -12.98 -34.38 -21.36
N ILE A 439 -12.87 -34.83 -20.11
CA ILE A 439 -12.32 -36.16 -19.75
C ILE A 439 -13.25 -37.25 -20.24
N GLU A 440 -14.55 -37.18 -19.96
CA GLU A 440 -15.57 -38.11 -20.38
C GLU A 440 -15.64 -38.25 -21.92
N ALA A 441 -15.52 -37.11 -22.62
CA ALA A 441 -15.47 -37.08 -24.09
C ALA A 441 -14.09 -37.52 -24.69
N GLY A 442 -13.12 -37.88 -23.84
CA GLY A 442 -11.79 -38.30 -24.29
C GLY A 442 -10.89 -37.18 -24.85
N THR A 443 -11.26 -35.91 -24.63
CA THR A 443 -10.46 -34.75 -25.06
C THR A 443 -9.17 -34.61 -24.26
N PHE A 444 -9.21 -34.99 -22.96
CA PHE A 444 -8.07 -35.00 -22.05
C PHE A 444 -7.78 -36.42 -21.61
N LYS A 445 -6.61 -36.95 -22.00
CA LYS A 445 -6.22 -38.33 -21.75
C LYS A 445 -5.12 -38.54 -20.69
N GLU A 446 -4.54 -37.44 -20.22
CA GLU A 446 -3.46 -37.49 -19.25
C GLU A 446 -3.97 -37.91 -17.86
N LYS A 447 -3.31 -38.91 -17.26
CA LYS A 447 -3.64 -39.41 -15.93
C LYS A 447 -3.52 -38.33 -14.82
N SER A 448 -2.63 -37.37 -15.03
CA SER A 448 -2.50 -36.24 -14.07
C SER A 448 -3.73 -35.32 -14.06
N ILE A 449 -4.44 -35.22 -15.19
CA ILE A 449 -5.67 -34.45 -15.31
C ILE A 449 -6.84 -35.17 -14.68
N SER A 450 -7.02 -36.46 -15.00
CA SER A 450 -8.07 -37.28 -14.39
C SER A 450 -7.85 -37.43 -12.88
N GLY A 451 -6.59 -37.62 -12.43
CA GLY A 451 -6.24 -37.71 -11.02
C GLY A 451 -6.53 -36.42 -10.23
N PHE A 452 -6.45 -35.26 -10.87
CA PHE A 452 -6.88 -34.00 -10.25
C PHE A 452 -8.39 -33.95 -10.00
N VAL A 453 -9.19 -34.39 -10.99
CA VAL A 453 -10.65 -34.43 -10.85
C VAL A 453 -11.03 -35.51 -9.81
N GLU A 454 -10.40 -36.68 -9.81
CA GLU A 454 -10.61 -37.74 -8.84
C GLU A 454 -10.32 -37.23 -7.41
N LEU A 455 -9.22 -36.51 -7.20
CA LEU A 455 -8.87 -35.91 -5.91
C LEU A 455 -9.96 -34.96 -5.42
N VAL A 456 -10.37 -34.02 -6.26
CA VAL A 456 -11.40 -33.03 -5.89
C VAL A 456 -12.73 -33.73 -5.55
N GLU A 457 -13.19 -34.67 -6.37
CA GLU A 457 -14.44 -35.40 -6.13
C GLU A 457 -14.35 -36.30 -4.89
N GLU A 458 -13.19 -36.90 -4.62
CA GLU A 458 -12.96 -37.66 -3.40
C GLU A 458 -13.02 -36.79 -2.14
N CYS A 459 -12.35 -35.65 -2.16
CA CYS A 459 -12.38 -34.65 -1.07
C CYS A 459 -13.81 -34.16 -0.82
N ARG A 460 -14.56 -33.87 -1.87
CA ARG A 460 -15.97 -33.44 -1.78
C ARG A 460 -16.86 -34.48 -1.11
N ARG A 461 -16.63 -35.76 -1.39
CA ARG A 461 -17.38 -36.84 -0.73
C ARG A 461 -17.02 -37.02 0.73
N ARG A 462 -15.76 -36.78 1.08
CA ARG A 462 -15.22 -37.02 2.43
C ARG A 462 -15.37 -35.79 3.36
N GLN A 463 -15.56 -34.60 2.84
CA GLN A 463 -15.54 -33.34 3.62
C GLN A 463 -16.51 -33.30 4.81
N SER A 464 -17.65 -34.00 4.72
CA SER A 464 -18.63 -34.07 5.82
C SER A 464 -18.22 -34.98 6.99
N GLY A 465 -17.19 -35.80 6.81
CA GLY A 465 -16.69 -36.71 7.83
C GLY A 465 -15.24 -36.46 8.25
N MET A 466 -14.63 -35.36 7.80
CA MET A 466 -13.26 -34.98 8.13
C MET A 466 -13.24 -33.59 8.76
N THR A 467 -12.27 -33.37 9.63
CA THR A 467 -11.94 -32.00 10.05
C THR A 467 -11.38 -31.21 8.86
N ILE A 468 -11.39 -29.88 8.91
CA ILE A 468 -10.80 -29.01 7.85
C ILE A 468 -9.29 -29.25 7.81
N THR A 469 -8.67 -29.44 8.97
CA THR A 469 -7.25 -29.79 9.12
C THR A 469 -6.93 -31.09 8.37
N ASP A 470 -7.66 -32.17 8.64
CA ASP A 470 -7.45 -33.50 7.99
C ASP A 470 -7.70 -33.41 6.48
N LEU A 471 -8.71 -32.63 6.05
CA LEU A 471 -9.01 -32.42 4.65
C LEU A 471 -7.87 -31.66 3.94
N LEU A 472 -7.32 -30.61 4.56
CA LEU A 472 -6.17 -29.90 4.00
C LEU A 472 -4.93 -30.79 3.92
N ASP A 473 -4.60 -31.51 4.98
CA ASP A 473 -3.45 -32.46 4.98
C ASP A 473 -3.60 -33.51 3.89
N TYR A 474 -4.80 -34.04 3.71
CA TYR A 474 -5.10 -34.98 2.63
C TYR A 474 -4.88 -34.36 1.26
N VAL A 475 -5.37 -33.12 1.04
CA VAL A 475 -5.20 -32.38 -0.21
C VAL A 475 -3.71 -32.09 -0.48
N LEU A 476 -2.97 -31.59 0.49
CA LEU A 476 -1.55 -31.22 0.35
C LEU A 476 -0.69 -32.42 -0.10
N ASN A 477 -0.96 -33.61 0.49
CA ASN A 477 -0.21 -34.81 0.18
C ASN A 477 -0.65 -35.46 -1.14
N ARG A 478 -1.96 -35.54 -1.42
CA ARG A 478 -2.50 -36.21 -2.62
C ARG A 478 -2.39 -35.33 -3.88
N SER A 479 -2.41 -34.02 -3.74
CA SER A 479 -2.22 -33.08 -4.88
C SER A 479 -0.77 -33.04 -5.38
N GLY A 480 0.20 -33.40 -4.51
CA GLY A 480 1.62 -33.26 -4.75
C GLY A 480 2.17 -31.84 -4.47
N LEU A 481 1.43 -30.96 -3.77
CA LEU A 481 1.89 -29.64 -3.39
C LEU A 481 3.08 -29.69 -2.44
N ASN A 482 3.02 -30.58 -1.41
CA ASN A 482 4.14 -30.75 -0.49
C ASN A 482 5.41 -31.23 -1.21
N ASP A 483 5.26 -32.15 -2.19
CA ASP A 483 6.40 -32.66 -2.95
C ASP A 483 6.97 -31.58 -3.89
N LEU A 484 6.12 -30.73 -4.47
CA LEU A 484 6.54 -29.58 -5.27
C LEU A 484 7.46 -28.67 -4.47
N TYR A 485 7.04 -28.23 -3.28
CA TYR A 485 7.83 -27.28 -2.47
C TYR A 485 9.07 -27.93 -1.87
N ARG A 486 9.05 -29.24 -1.54
CA ARG A 486 10.26 -29.99 -1.14
C ARG A 486 11.27 -30.09 -2.26
N THR A 487 10.81 -30.32 -3.49
CA THR A 487 11.70 -30.46 -4.67
C THR A 487 12.33 -29.11 -5.04
N ASP A 488 11.61 -28.03 -4.88
CA ASP A 488 12.11 -26.66 -5.12
C ASP A 488 13.12 -26.22 -4.02
N GLY A 489 13.27 -27.00 -2.93
CA GLY A 489 14.17 -26.68 -1.81
C GLY A 489 13.74 -25.41 -1.04
N ASP A 490 12.46 -25.08 -1.10
CA ASP A 490 11.91 -23.86 -0.53
C ASP A 490 11.35 -24.15 0.88
N GLU A 491 12.26 -24.18 1.86
CA GLU A 491 11.92 -24.44 3.27
C GLU A 491 10.92 -23.43 3.82
N GLU A 492 11.02 -22.15 3.40
CA GLU A 492 10.11 -21.10 3.85
C GLU A 492 8.67 -21.41 3.45
N ARG A 493 8.42 -21.92 2.24
CA ARG A 493 7.07 -22.31 1.81
C ARG A 493 6.53 -23.49 2.57
N LEU A 494 7.37 -24.48 2.89
CA LEU A 494 6.95 -25.62 3.72
C LEU A 494 6.58 -25.20 5.14
N GLU A 495 7.35 -24.27 5.73
CA GLU A 495 7.02 -23.67 7.02
C GLU A 495 5.69 -22.90 6.97
N ASN A 496 5.44 -22.16 5.90
CA ASN A 496 4.18 -21.43 5.70
C ASN A 496 2.98 -22.39 5.58
N ILE A 497 3.13 -23.49 4.86
CA ILE A 497 2.09 -24.53 4.76
C ILE A 497 1.84 -25.18 6.13
N ALA A 498 2.89 -25.53 6.87
CA ALA A 498 2.74 -26.07 8.22
C ALA A 498 2.02 -25.08 9.16
N GLU A 499 2.31 -23.79 9.02
CA GLU A 499 1.62 -22.74 9.78
C GLU A 499 0.14 -22.61 9.37
N LEU A 500 -0.19 -22.80 8.09
CA LEU A 500 -1.59 -22.84 7.65
C LEU A 500 -2.35 -23.99 8.31
N VAL A 501 -1.76 -25.19 8.33
CA VAL A 501 -2.36 -26.37 8.98
C VAL A 501 -2.59 -26.10 10.47
N ASN A 502 -1.57 -25.56 11.16
CA ASN A 502 -1.68 -25.19 12.58
C ASN A 502 -2.78 -24.14 12.82
N SER A 503 -2.87 -23.17 11.94
CA SER A 503 -3.87 -22.11 12.01
C SER A 503 -5.30 -22.65 11.88
N ILE A 504 -5.53 -23.60 10.98
CA ILE A 504 -6.83 -24.28 10.83
C ILE A 504 -7.16 -25.10 12.07
N LYS A 505 -6.20 -25.86 12.58
CA LYS A 505 -6.37 -26.65 13.80
C LYS A 505 -6.79 -25.77 14.98
N ASN A 506 -6.13 -24.62 15.15
CA ASN A 506 -6.49 -23.67 16.19
C ASN A 506 -7.89 -23.06 15.98
N TYR A 507 -8.24 -22.74 14.71
CA TYR A 507 -9.59 -22.28 14.37
C TYR A 507 -10.65 -23.32 14.75
N GLU A 508 -10.43 -24.60 14.46
CA GLU A 508 -11.32 -25.70 14.85
C GLU A 508 -11.39 -25.85 16.38
N GLU A 509 -10.26 -25.68 17.07
CA GLU A 509 -10.20 -25.75 18.54
C GLU A 509 -10.92 -24.58 19.23
N GLU A 510 -10.80 -23.37 18.69
CA GLU A 510 -11.44 -22.15 19.22
C GLU A 510 -12.95 -22.11 18.97
N ASN A 511 -13.44 -22.81 17.95
CA ASN A 511 -14.85 -22.84 17.57
C ASN A 511 -15.51 -24.21 17.84
N LYS A 512 -14.98 -25.03 18.75
CA LYS A 512 -15.47 -26.39 19.04
C LYS A 512 -16.97 -26.46 19.43
N GLU A 513 -17.53 -25.40 19.94
CA GLU A 513 -18.94 -25.33 20.34
C GLU A 513 -19.87 -24.92 19.21
N ASP A 514 -19.31 -24.49 18.08
CA ASP A 514 -20.04 -24.11 16.86
C ASP A 514 -19.89 -25.21 15.81
N ASP A 515 -20.88 -25.33 14.89
CA ASP A 515 -20.74 -26.20 13.70
C ASP A 515 -19.66 -25.61 12.78
N VAL A 516 -18.43 -26.09 12.93
CA VAL A 516 -17.28 -25.66 12.12
C VAL A 516 -17.35 -26.31 10.75
N THR A 517 -17.84 -25.59 9.75
CA THR A 517 -17.90 -26.06 8.36
C THR A 517 -16.76 -25.46 7.53
N LEU A 518 -16.31 -26.18 6.50
CA LEU A 518 -15.34 -25.65 5.54
C LEU A 518 -15.80 -24.31 4.94
N GLN A 519 -17.09 -24.19 4.66
CA GLN A 519 -17.66 -22.96 4.08
C GLN A 519 -17.56 -21.77 5.05
N LYS A 520 -17.83 -21.98 6.35
CA LYS A 520 -17.70 -20.95 7.39
C LYS A 520 -16.23 -20.51 7.52
N TYR A 521 -15.31 -21.48 7.57
CA TYR A 521 -13.88 -21.21 7.61
C TYR A 521 -13.41 -20.36 6.42
N LEU A 522 -13.80 -20.74 5.18
CA LEU A 522 -13.43 -19.98 3.98
C LEU A 522 -14.02 -18.57 3.93
N GLN A 523 -15.21 -18.35 4.50
CA GLN A 523 -15.79 -17.02 4.66
C GLN A 523 -15.00 -16.18 5.66
N ASP A 524 -14.66 -16.77 6.80
CA ASP A 524 -13.90 -16.09 7.84
C ASP A 524 -12.51 -15.70 7.33
N ILE A 525 -11.81 -16.57 6.58
CA ILE A 525 -10.53 -16.26 5.95
C ILE A 525 -10.63 -15.08 5.00
N ALA A 526 -11.66 -15.01 4.17
CA ALA A 526 -11.83 -13.91 3.23
C ALA A 526 -11.92 -12.54 3.94
N LEU A 527 -12.27 -12.53 5.23
CA LEU A 527 -12.39 -11.35 6.07
C LEU A 527 -11.18 -11.13 6.99
N TYR A 528 -10.21 -12.05 7.00
CA TYR A 528 -9.05 -11.93 7.89
C TYR A 528 -8.01 -10.93 7.40
N THR A 529 -7.43 -10.21 8.38
CA THR A 529 -6.23 -9.42 8.21
C THR A 529 -5.03 -10.11 8.86
N ASN A 530 -3.80 -9.76 8.48
CA ASN A 530 -2.56 -10.35 9.03
C ASN A 530 -2.41 -10.28 10.55
N LEU A 531 -3.10 -9.31 11.18
CA LEU A 531 -3.04 -9.12 12.62
C LEU A 531 -3.62 -10.31 13.39
N ASP A 532 -4.40 -11.15 12.74
CA ASP A 532 -5.17 -12.23 13.37
C ASP A 532 -4.37 -13.51 13.64
N TYR A 533 -3.15 -13.65 13.07
CA TYR A 533 -2.42 -14.93 13.07
C TYR A 533 -1.13 -15.00 13.90
N GLN A 534 -0.73 -13.91 14.56
CA GLN A 534 0.51 -13.94 15.32
C GLN A 534 0.27 -14.37 16.77
N LYS A 535 0.58 -15.65 17.07
CA LYS A 535 0.63 -16.15 18.45
C LYS A 535 1.81 -15.59 19.22
N ASP A 536 1.60 -15.39 20.52
CA ASP A 536 2.54 -14.93 21.53
C ASP A 536 3.86 -15.73 21.54
N THR A 537 4.83 -15.20 20.82
CA THR A 537 6.24 -15.51 21.04
C THR A 537 6.92 -14.24 21.56
N ASP A 538 7.87 -14.36 22.48
CA ASP A 538 8.60 -13.22 23.05
C ASP A 538 9.47 -12.55 21.98
N ARG A 539 8.89 -11.65 21.21
CA ARG A 539 9.50 -10.95 20.07
C ARG A 539 9.13 -9.48 20.05
N VAL A 540 10.09 -8.63 19.70
CA VAL A 540 9.83 -7.20 19.42
C VAL A 540 8.92 -7.08 18.20
N LYS A 541 7.90 -6.24 18.28
CA LYS A 541 6.93 -6.06 17.20
C LYS A 541 7.28 -4.82 16.37
N LEU A 542 7.55 -5.02 15.10
CA LEU A 542 7.82 -3.97 14.11
C LEU A 542 6.59 -3.79 13.23
N MET A 543 6.03 -2.58 13.16
CA MET A 543 4.83 -2.33 12.34
C MET A 543 4.70 -0.86 11.94
N THR A 544 3.87 -0.61 10.93
CA THR A 544 3.47 0.77 10.63
C THR A 544 2.52 1.28 11.71
N ILE A 545 2.48 2.60 11.91
CA ILE A 545 1.58 3.23 12.87
C ILE A 545 0.12 2.89 12.57
N HIS A 546 -0.27 2.77 11.30
CA HIS A 546 -1.63 2.35 10.90
C HIS A 546 -2.00 0.97 11.43
N GLN A 547 -1.06 0.02 11.39
CA GLN A 547 -1.27 -1.34 11.92
C GLN A 547 -1.30 -1.40 13.45
N ALA A 548 -0.68 -0.41 14.11
CA ALA A 548 -0.68 -0.31 15.56
C ALA A 548 -2.01 0.22 16.13
N LYS A 549 -2.94 0.71 15.28
CA LYS A 549 -4.25 1.15 15.74
C LYS A 549 -5.01 -0.01 16.40
N GLY A 550 -5.61 0.27 17.56
CA GLY A 550 -6.28 -0.74 18.38
C GLY A 550 -5.35 -1.59 19.26
N LEU A 551 -4.01 -1.47 19.10
CA LEU A 551 -3.03 -2.15 19.94
C LEU A 551 -2.54 -1.24 21.07
N GLU A 552 -1.82 -1.85 22.04
CA GLU A 552 -1.18 -1.16 23.15
C GLU A 552 0.07 -1.94 23.60
N PHE A 553 1.09 -1.22 24.03
CA PHE A 553 2.37 -1.79 24.40
C PHE A 553 2.98 -1.03 25.58
N PRO A 554 3.60 -1.74 26.55
CA PRO A 554 4.32 -1.10 27.62
C PRO A 554 5.39 -0.11 27.14
N TYR A 555 6.13 -0.45 26.08
CA TYR A 555 7.23 0.34 25.53
C TYR A 555 7.06 0.55 24.04
N VAL A 556 7.03 1.82 23.62
CA VAL A 556 6.85 2.17 22.19
C VAL A 556 8.01 3.03 21.72
N PHE A 557 8.60 2.65 20.61
CA PHE A 557 9.52 3.45 19.82
C PHE A 557 8.79 3.98 18.60
N VAL A 558 8.88 5.28 18.32
CA VAL A 558 8.40 5.91 17.08
C VAL A 558 9.65 6.38 16.32
N SER A 559 9.95 5.70 15.22
CA SER A 559 11.19 5.89 14.46
C SER A 559 10.96 6.66 13.16
N GLY A 560 12.00 7.37 12.72
CA GLY A 560 12.01 8.10 11.46
C GLY A 560 11.20 9.40 11.52
N LEU A 561 11.22 10.10 12.66
CA LEU A 561 10.54 11.38 12.87
C LEU A 561 11.27 12.53 12.18
N SER A 562 11.28 12.51 10.84
CA SER A 562 11.89 13.56 10.01
C SER A 562 10.86 14.13 9.03
N GLU A 563 10.97 15.45 8.75
CA GLU A 563 10.18 16.10 7.71
C GLU A 563 10.38 15.41 6.35
N GLY A 564 9.30 15.24 5.61
CA GLY A 564 9.33 14.50 4.35
C GLY A 564 9.28 12.97 4.49
N ILE A 565 9.26 12.45 5.73
CA ILE A 565 9.02 11.04 6.07
C ILE A 565 7.77 10.95 6.94
N PHE A 566 7.79 11.61 8.08
CA PHE A 566 6.68 11.74 9.00
C PHE A 566 6.66 13.17 9.59
N PRO A 567 5.77 14.05 9.11
CA PRO A 567 4.62 13.81 8.20
C PRO A 567 5.02 13.46 6.77
N ASN A 568 4.13 12.70 6.10
CA ASN A 568 4.32 12.31 4.70
C ASN A 568 3.96 13.48 3.77
N PRO A 569 4.88 13.94 2.91
CA PRO A 569 4.64 15.08 2.03
C PRO A 569 3.56 14.80 0.97
N ARG A 570 3.36 13.54 0.59
CA ARG A 570 2.32 13.16 -0.36
C ARG A 570 0.92 13.43 0.21
N SER A 571 0.66 13.00 1.45
CA SER A 571 -0.61 13.26 2.15
C SER A 571 -0.91 14.76 2.22
N ILE A 572 0.13 15.57 2.52
CA ILE A 572 -0.01 17.03 2.60
C ILE A 572 -0.27 17.65 1.22
N ARG A 573 0.40 17.19 0.15
CA ARG A 573 0.20 17.72 -1.21
C ARG A 573 -1.18 17.39 -1.77
N GLU A 574 -1.64 16.14 -1.58
CA GLU A 574 -2.93 15.67 -2.06
C GLU A 574 -4.09 16.33 -1.30
N ASN A 575 -4.00 16.46 0.03
CA ASN A 575 -5.10 16.90 0.90
C ASN A 575 -4.83 18.21 1.65
N LYS A 576 -3.71 18.88 1.40
CA LYS A 576 -3.30 20.17 2.02
C LYS A 576 -3.32 20.11 3.55
N GLU A 577 -4.00 21.08 4.18
CA GLU A 577 -4.10 21.17 5.65
C GLU A 577 -4.78 19.93 6.26
N ARG A 578 -5.79 19.39 5.59
CA ARG A 578 -6.47 18.15 6.00
C ARG A 578 -5.49 16.97 6.04
N GLY A 579 -4.61 16.85 5.05
CA GLY A 579 -3.57 15.81 5.04
C GLY A 579 -2.57 15.95 6.19
N LEU A 580 -2.20 17.18 6.56
CA LEU A 580 -1.37 17.42 7.74
C LEU A 580 -2.11 17.06 9.04
N GLU A 581 -3.41 17.36 9.14
CA GLU A 581 -4.21 16.96 10.29
C GLU A 581 -4.35 15.44 10.41
N GLU A 582 -4.47 14.73 9.29
CA GLU A 582 -4.47 13.25 9.28
C GLU A 582 -3.13 12.69 9.75
N GLU A 583 -2.00 13.21 9.25
CA GLU A 583 -0.66 12.81 9.71
C GLU A 583 -0.45 13.12 11.21
N ARG A 584 -1.04 14.21 11.73
CA ARG A 584 -1.00 14.55 13.16
C ARG A 584 -1.86 13.61 13.99
N ARG A 585 -3.03 13.17 13.49
CA ARG A 585 -3.83 12.10 14.11
C ARG A 585 -3.04 10.79 14.12
N LEU A 586 -2.26 10.53 13.09
CA LEU A 586 -1.39 9.35 13.05
C LEU A 586 -0.29 9.42 14.13
N MET A 587 0.32 10.59 14.34
CA MET A 587 1.28 10.80 15.45
C MET A 587 0.58 10.63 16.81
N TYR A 588 -0.60 11.19 17.00
CA TYR A 588 -1.41 11.00 18.21
C TYR A 588 -1.71 9.51 18.45
N VAL A 589 -2.05 8.76 17.39
CA VAL A 589 -2.24 7.30 17.49
C VAL A 589 -0.93 6.64 17.94
N ALA A 590 0.21 6.97 17.35
CA ALA A 590 1.50 6.39 17.71
C ALA A 590 1.86 6.60 19.19
N VAL A 591 1.74 7.84 19.68
CA VAL A 591 2.00 8.22 21.07
C VAL A 591 1.06 7.47 22.03
N THR A 592 -0.23 7.41 21.71
CA THR A 592 -1.24 6.77 22.58
C THR A 592 -1.20 5.23 22.56
N ARG A 593 -0.25 4.62 21.81
CA ARG A 593 0.00 3.16 21.91
C ARG A 593 0.84 2.81 23.13
N ALA A 594 1.61 3.77 23.65
CA ALA A 594 2.50 3.57 24.79
C ALA A 594 1.72 3.55 26.12
N GLU A 595 2.06 2.59 26.99
CA GLU A 595 1.54 2.50 28.35
C GLU A 595 2.51 3.13 29.36
N LYS A 596 3.79 2.69 29.36
CA LYS A 596 4.79 3.02 30.40
C LYS A 596 5.85 4.01 29.92
N ALA A 597 6.39 3.79 28.71
CA ALA A 597 7.46 4.65 28.18
C ALA A 597 7.35 4.81 26.65
N LEU A 598 7.72 6.01 26.20
CA LEU A 598 7.74 6.43 24.81
C LEU A 598 9.15 6.89 24.42
N PHE A 599 9.63 6.40 23.28
CA PHE A 599 10.90 6.78 22.68
C PHE A 599 10.63 7.34 21.28
N LEU A 600 11.10 8.54 21.01
CA LEU A 600 10.98 9.23 19.74
C LEU A 600 12.36 9.28 19.10
N THR A 601 12.51 8.83 17.86
CA THR A 601 13.84 8.80 17.24
C THR A 601 13.81 9.36 15.83
N GLU A 602 14.89 10.04 15.45
CA GLU A 602 15.12 10.56 14.12
C GLU A 602 16.61 10.60 13.81
N SER A 603 16.98 10.82 12.56
CA SER A 603 18.38 10.84 12.14
C SER A 603 18.67 11.88 11.08
N GLU A 604 19.91 12.38 11.09
CA GLU A 604 20.45 13.12 9.96
C GLU A 604 20.68 12.22 8.74
N GLY A 605 21.00 12.81 7.62
CA GLY A 605 21.29 12.14 6.36
C GLY A 605 20.46 12.69 5.21
N TYR A 606 20.40 11.95 4.11
CA TYR A 606 19.64 12.33 2.92
C TYR A 606 18.35 11.53 2.82
N SER A 607 17.25 12.20 2.51
CA SER A 607 15.98 11.58 2.18
C SER A 607 15.73 11.74 0.67
N SER A 608 15.66 10.61 -0.05
CA SER A 608 15.26 10.60 -1.46
C SER A 608 13.81 11.05 -1.67
N GLN A 609 12.96 10.85 -0.67
CA GLN A 609 11.54 11.25 -0.73
C GLN A 609 11.34 12.74 -0.50
N ALA A 610 12.10 13.33 0.45
CA ALA A 610 12.11 14.76 0.65
C ALA A 610 13.00 15.50 -0.35
N ASN A 611 13.77 14.75 -1.16
CA ASN A 611 14.78 15.26 -2.09
C ASN A 611 15.73 16.28 -1.43
N GLY A 612 16.24 15.94 -0.23
CA GLY A 612 17.06 16.82 0.55
C GLY A 612 17.62 16.20 1.83
N ALA A 613 18.32 17.01 2.63
CA ALA A 613 18.77 16.61 3.93
C ALA A 613 17.57 16.33 4.85
N LYS A 614 17.67 15.26 5.67
CA LYS A 614 16.69 15.00 6.73
C LYS A 614 16.80 16.10 7.79
N VAL A 615 15.67 16.59 8.23
CA VAL A 615 15.53 17.53 9.34
C VAL A 615 14.47 17.01 10.31
N PRO A 616 14.56 17.33 11.60
CA PRO A 616 13.61 16.84 12.59
C PRO A 616 12.16 17.19 12.26
N SER A 617 11.26 16.26 12.54
CA SER A 617 9.82 16.43 12.32
C SER A 617 9.23 17.56 13.17
N ARG A 618 8.32 18.35 12.58
CA ARG A 618 7.51 19.34 13.31
C ARG A 618 6.77 18.73 14.50
N PHE A 619 6.39 17.45 14.43
CA PHE A 619 5.67 16.77 15.50
C PHE A 619 6.47 16.69 16.81
N ILE A 620 7.79 16.67 16.76
CA ILE A 620 8.63 16.73 17.95
C ILE A 620 8.48 18.10 18.63
N ARG A 621 8.45 19.20 17.85
CA ARG A 621 8.20 20.57 18.36
C ARG A 621 6.78 20.78 18.87
N GLU A 622 5.80 20.06 18.35
CA GLU A 622 4.41 20.14 18.80
C GLU A 622 4.21 19.49 20.19
N ILE A 623 5.14 18.63 20.62
CA ILE A 623 5.23 18.15 21.99
C ILE A 623 5.88 19.23 22.85
N ARG A 624 5.30 19.56 24.00
CA ARG A 624 5.89 20.51 24.92
C ARG A 624 7.28 20.05 25.36
N GLN A 625 8.23 20.97 25.39
CA GLN A 625 9.66 20.69 25.68
C GLN A 625 9.91 20.13 27.11
N ASP A 626 9.03 20.44 28.06
CA ASP A 626 9.11 19.95 29.44
C ASP A 626 8.72 18.47 29.58
N LEU A 627 8.24 17.83 28.53
CA LEU A 627 7.77 16.44 28.56
C LEU A 627 8.80 15.44 28.03
N TYR A 628 9.88 15.90 27.39
CA TYR A 628 10.89 15.01 26.84
C TYR A 628 12.32 15.52 27.06
N VAL A 629 13.25 14.58 27.11
CA VAL A 629 14.70 14.85 27.16
C VAL A 629 15.31 14.40 25.84
N THR A 630 16.14 15.26 25.25
CA THR A 630 16.87 14.94 24.01
C THR A 630 18.22 14.28 24.34
N GLU A 631 18.41 13.06 23.88
CA GLU A 631 19.70 12.36 23.84
C GLU A 631 20.34 12.53 22.43
N GLY A 632 21.65 12.63 22.37
CA GLY A 632 22.40 12.88 21.13
C GLY A 632 22.86 14.34 21.03
N LYS A 633 23.74 14.60 20.07
CA LYS A 633 24.27 15.95 19.81
C LYS A 633 23.42 16.60 18.71
N MET A 634 22.38 17.31 19.09
CA MET A 634 21.52 18.03 18.19
C MET A 634 21.99 19.49 18.06
N ASP A 635 22.33 19.90 16.84
CA ASP A 635 22.64 21.30 16.57
C ASP A 635 21.34 22.12 16.43
N ALA A 636 21.29 23.27 17.07
CA ALA A 636 20.13 24.18 16.98
C ALA A 636 19.81 24.61 15.53
N SER A 637 20.80 24.60 14.64
CA SER A 637 20.64 24.91 13.21
C SER A 637 19.75 23.90 12.48
N LEU A 638 19.59 22.66 12.97
CA LEU A 638 18.70 21.67 12.38
C LEU A 638 17.24 22.11 12.43
N TRP A 639 16.85 22.82 13.48
CA TRP A 639 15.51 23.43 13.54
C TRP A 639 15.31 24.56 12.53
N ASN A 640 16.37 25.31 12.20
CA ASN A 640 16.32 26.27 11.09
C ASN A 640 16.12 25.54 9.75
N GLY A 641 16.70 24.34 9.61
CA GLY A 641 16.47 23.44 8.49
C GLY A 641 15.01 23.00 8.38
N THR A 642 14.37 22.63 9.51
CA THR A 642 12.94 22.33 9.56
C THR A 642 12.12 23.55 9.11
N ASP A 643 12.41 24.74 9.63
CA ASP A 643 11.69 25.97 9.27
C ASP A 643 11.88 26.32 7.78
N ALA A 644 13.06 26.10 7.22
CA ALA A 644 13.32 26.29 5.79
C ALA A 644 12.54 25.27 4.93
N PHE A 645 12.49 24.01 5.38
CA PHE A 645 11.71 22.96 4.72
C PHE A 645 10.21 23.33 4.70
N LEU A 646 9.66 23.75 5.84
CA LEU A 646 8.26 24.16 5.96
C LEU A 646 7.92 25.37 5.06
N LYS A 647 8.78 26.38 5.01
CA LYS A 647 8.60 27.53 4.11
C LYS A 647 8.61 27.12 2.64
N ARG A 648 9.51 26.19 2.27
CA ARG A 648 9.58 25.65 0.91
C ARG A 648 8.31 24.88 0.54
N GLU A 649 7.83 24.01 1.41
CA GLU A 649 6.57 23.26 1.20
C GLU A 649 5.39 24.22 1.06
N GLN A 650 5.28 25.22 1.94
CA GLN A 650 4.22 26.21 1.85
C GLN A 650 4.27 27.00 0.53
N SER A 651 5.48 27.34 0.07
CA SER A 651 5.68 28.01 -1.22
C SER A 651 5.24 27.13 -2.40
N LEU A 652 5.54 25.84 -2.35
CA LEU A 652 5.10 24.89 -3.37
C LEU A 652 3.57 24.74 -3.38
N LEU A 653 2.95 24.58 -2.21
CA LEU A 653 1.49 24.51 -2.09
C LEU A 653 0.80 25.77 -2.59
N ASN A 654 1.38 26.96 -2.33
CA ASN A 654 0.86 28.24 -2.83
C ASN A 654 1.06 28.37 -4.34
N SER A 655 2.19 27.92 -4.89
CA SER A 655 2.45 27.94 -6.33
C SER A 655 1.52 26.99 -7.10
N ASP A 656 1.17 25.85 -6.50
CA ASP A 656 0.18 24.93 -7.06
C ASP A 656 -1.24 25.51 -6.99
N MET A 657 -1.53 26.34 -5.99
CA MET A 657 -2.81 27.08 -5.92
C MET A 657 -2.90 28.20 -6.96
N ASP A 658 -1.81 28.91 -7.21
CA ASP A 658 -1.75 29.96 -8.25
C ASP A 658 -1.73 29.35 -9.66
N ASN A 659 -1.22 28.14 -9.81
CA ASN A 659 -1.20 27.37 -11.05
C ASN A 659 -2.47 26.53 -11.25
N ALA A 660 -3.32 26.38 -10.26
CA ALA A 660 -4.58 25.67 -10.44
C ALA A 660 -5.43 26.35 -11.54
N LEU A 661 -5.85 25.56 -12.52
CA LEU A 661 -6.69 26.02 -13.60
C LEU A 661 -8.06 26.46 -13.05
N LYS A 662 -8.51 27.66 -13.45
CA LYS A 662 -9.78 28.26 -12.99
C LYS A 662 -10.73 28.46 -14.16
N THR A 663 -12.01 28.55 -13.88
CA THR A 663 -13.03 28.95 -14.85
C THR A 663 -12.64 30.28 -15.51
N GLY A 664 -12.62 30.31 -16.83
CA GLY A 664 -12.18 31.46 -17.63
C GLY A 664 -10.71 31.41 -18.05
N ASP A 665 -9.90 30.47 -17.52
CA ASP A 665 -8.50 30.36 -17.93
C ASP A 665 -8.39 29.84 -19.38
N PRO A 666 -7.57 30.50 -20.23
CA PRO A 666 -7.22 29.97 -21.54
C PRO A 666 -6.30 28.73 -21.36
N VAL A 667 -6.63 27.66 -22.04
CA VAL A 667 -5.88 26.39 -21.97
C VAL A 667 -5.62 25.84 -23.36
N THR A 668 -4.61 25.00 -23.47
CA THR A 668 -4.29 24.28 -24.70
C THR A 668 -4.28 22.78 -24.39
N HIS A 669 -5.00 22.02 -25.19
CA HIS A 669 -5.01 20.56 -25.14
C HIS A 669 -4.28 19.99 -26.36
N ARG A 670 -3.44 18.99 -26.16
CA ARG A 670 -2.59 18.41 -27.21
C ARG A 670 -3.36 17.94 -28.44
N HIS A 671 -4.60 17.48 -28.26
CA HIS A 671 -5.45 16.95 -29.33
C HIS A 671 -6.54 17.94 -29.79
N PHE A 672 -7.09 18.73 -28.86
CA PHE A 672 -8.22 19.61 -29.13
C PHE A 672 -7.81 21.09 -29.36
N GLY A 673 -6.51 21.42 -29.30
CA GLY A 673 -6.02 22.80 -29.50
C GLY A 673 -6.35 23.73 -28.33
N ASN A 674 -6.55 25.00 -28.65
CA ASN A 674 -6.84 26.03 -27.65
C ASN A 674 -8.31 26.00 -27.23
N GLY A 675 -8.56 26.41 -25.98
CA GLY A 675 -9.88 26.49 -25.42
C GLY A 675 -9.90 27.31 -24.14
N ILE A 676 -11.08 27.57 -23.62
CA ILE A 676 -11.33 28.29 -22.37
C ILE A 676 -12.06 27.36 -21.41
N ILE A 677 -11.63 27.35 -20.17
CA ILE A 677 -12.26 26.55 -19.12
C ILE A 677 -13.62 27.14 -18.77
N VAL A 678 -14.65 26.32 -18.89
CA VAL A 678 -16.04 26.65 -18.51
C VAL A 678 -16.30 26.31 -17.05
N SER A 679 -15.78 25.16 -16.57
CA SER A 679 -15.87 24.74 -15.17
C SER A 679 -14.77 23.74 -14.84
N VAL A 680 -14.37 23.67 -13.56
CA VAL A 680 -13.41 22.67 -13.04
C VAL A 680 -14.05 22.00 -11.83
N ASN A 681 -14.17 20.66 -11.87
CA ASN A 681 -14.66 19.85 -10.76
C ASN A 681 -13.91 18.52 -10.74
N ASP A 682 -13.49 18.10 -9.55
CA ASP A 682 -12.93 16.76 -9.27
C ASP A 682 -11.78 16.32 -10.22
N GLY A 683 -10.82 17.23 -10.49
CA GLY A 683 -9.68 16.91 -11.36
C GLY A 683 -10.01 16.93 -12.86
N TYR A 684 -11.24 17.28 -13.25
CA TYR A 684 -11.66 17.45 -14.63
C TYR A 684 -12.10 18.89 -14.90
N ALA A 685 -11.78 19.40 -16.09
CA ALA A 685 -12.26 20.67 -16.59
C ALA A 685 -13.22 20.44 -17.76
N VAL A 686 -14.33 21.14 -17.78
CA VAL A 686 -15.11 21.36 -19.00
C VAL A 686 -14.45 22.52 -19.74
N VAL A 687 -13.90 22.26 -20.90
CA VAL A 687 -13.19 23.21 -21.72
C VAL A 687 -13.96 23.41 -23.01
N LYS A 688 -14.23 24.64 -23.34
CA LYS A 688 -14.78 25.03 -24.67
C LYS A 688 -13.60 25.29 -25.60
N PHE A 689 -13.30 24.27 -26.43
CA PHE A 689 -12.24 24.37 -27.44
C PHE A 689 -12.72 25.12 -28.69
N ASP A 690 -11.81 25.84 -29.31
CA ASP A 690 -12.14 26.72 -30.45
C ASP A 690 -12.75 25.96 -31.63
N ASP A 691 -12.21 24.80 -31.98
CA ASP A 691 -12.62 23.99 -33.12
C ASP A 691 -13.48 22.76 -32.76
N PHE A 692 -13.58 22.37 -31.49
CA PHE A 692 -14.20 21.12 -31.07
C PHE A 692 -15.36 21.27 -30.09
N GLY A 693 -15.71 22.52 -29.70
CA GLY A 693 -16.77 22.79 -28.73
C GLY A 693 -16.42 22.32 -27.30
N GLU A 694 -17.44 22.10 -26.45
CA GLU A 694 -17.22 21.73 -25.05
C GLU A 694 -16.82 20.24 -24.91
N ARG A 695 -15.76 20.01 -24.16
CA ARG A 695 -15.27 18.67 -23.79
C ARG A 695 -14.89 18.66 -22.33
N ARG A 696 -15.19 17.57 -21.65
CA ARG A 696 -14.72 17.30 -20.29
C ARG A 696 -13.41 16.54 -20.39
N VAL A 697 -12.32 17.16 -19.94
CA VAL A 697 -10.96 16.62 -20.02
C VAL A 697 -10.28 16.70 -18.66
N ASN A 698 -9.38 15.78 -18.38
CA ASN A 698 -8.58 15.82 -17.15
C ASN A 698 -7.72 17.09 -17.13
N VAL A 699 -7.62 17.78 -16.00
CA VAL A 699 -6.83 19.01 -15.84
C VAL A 699 -5.34 18.79 -16.10
N ASP A 700 -4.82 17.60 -15.83
CA ASP A 700 -3.39 17.26 -15.99
C ASP A 700 -2.93 17.24 -17.45
N VAL A 701 -3.86 17.13 -18.40
CA VAL A 701 -3.55 17.15 -19.85
C VAL A 701 -3.73 18.55 -20.46
N LEU A 702 -4.08 19.53 -19.64
CA LEU A 702 -4.27 20.91 -20.06
C LEU A 702 -3.04 21.76 -19.72
N ASN A 703 -2.53 22.52 -20.69
CA ASN A 703 -1.50 23.53 -20.46
C ASN A 703 -2.16 24.93 -20.48
N ARG A 704 -1.74 25.82 -19.57
CA ARG A 704 -2.19 27.22 -19.63
C ARG A 704 -1.79 27.83 -20.97
N GLY A 705 -2.77 28.23 -21.76
CA GLY A 705 -2.57 28.95 -23.00
C GLY A 705 -2.18 30.41 -22.70
N LYS A 706 -1.17 30.94 -23.37
CA LYS A 706 -0.99 32.39 -23.41
C LYS A 706 -2.07 32.96 -24.31
N ALA A 707 -2.81 33.99 -23.85
CA ALA A 707 -3.76 34.70 -24.67
C ALA A 707 -3.03 35.26 -25.92
N THR A 708 -3.27 34.65 -27.07
CA THR A 708 -2.72 35.11 -28.34
C THR A 708 -3.66 36.14 -28.92
N VAL A 709 -3.25 37.39 -28.80
CA VAL A 709 -3.67 38.44 -29.74
C VAL A 709 -2.96 38.14 -31.06
N ASN A 710 -3.71 37.82 -32.10
CA ASN A 710 -3.20 37.60 -33.44
C ASN A 710 -2.39 38.78 -33.94
N HIS A 711 -1.07 38.65 -34.01
CA HIS A 711 -0.23 39.37 -34.97
C HIS A 711 0.79 38.36 -35.56
N ARG A 712 0.64 38.14 -36.86
CA ARG A 712 1.68 37.54 -37.70
C ARG A 712 2.94 38.39 -37.55
N VAL A 713 4.04 37.78 -37.10
CA VAL A 713 5.38 38.38 -37.22
C VAL A 713 6.29 37.26 -37.78
N GLU A 714 6.96 37.69 -38.86
CA GLU A 714 7.91 36.93 -39.64
C GLU A 714 9.10 36.42 -38.82
N ASP A 715 9.59 35.24 -39.18
CA ASP A 715 10.79 34.62 -38.67
C ASP A 715 12.01 35.53 -38.77
N LYS A 716 12.52 35.96 -37.61
CA LYS A 716 13.92 36.37 -37.46
C LYS A 716 14.65 35.47 -36.52
N PRO A 717 15.89 35.05 -36.85
CA PRO A 717 16.65 34.12 -35.99
C PRO A 717 16.94 34.78 -34.65
N ALA A 718 16.74 33.96 -33.58
CA ALA A 718 16.95 34.37 -32.20
C ALA A 718 18.39 34.83 -31.96
N PRO A 719 18.61 35.95 -31.21
CA PRO A 719 19.94 36.43 -30.91
C PRO A 719 20.69 35.45 -29.99
N VAL A 720 21.95 35.23 -30.28
CA VAL A 720 22.92 34.52 -29.46
C VAL A 720 22.96 35.13 -28.07
N PRO A 721 22.79 34.41 -26.96
CA PRO A 721 22.86 34.98 -25.62
C PRO A 721 24.26 35.51 -25.35
N ALA A 722 24.33 36.72 -24.79
CA ALA A 722 25.58 37.38 -24.42
C ALA A 722 26.38 36.55 -23.41
N PRO A 723 27.73 36.64 -23.40
CA PRO A 723 28.55 35.91 -22.44
C PRO A 723 28.22 36.35 -20.99
N VAL A 724 28.10 35.34 -20.11
CA VAL A 724 27.80 35.55 -18.69
C VAL A 724 28.93 36.34 -18.03
N PRO A 725 28.66 37.41 -17.25
CA PRO A 725 29.70 38.14 -16.54
C PRO A 725 30.44 37.27 -15.55
N VAL A 726 31.75 37.30 -15.52
CA VAL A 726 32.68 36.50 -14.71
C VAL A 726 32.54 36.72 -13.19
N SER A 727 31.64 37.58 -12.75
CA SER A 727 31.43 38.00 -11.36
C SER A 727 30.15 37.49 -10.71
N ALA A 728 29.41 36.57 -11.33
CA ALA A 728 28.22 36.01 -10.73
C ALA A 728 28.62 34.93 -9.66
N PRO A 729 27.93 34.86 -8.53
CA PRO A 729 28.19 33.81 -7.55
C PRO A 729 27.90 32.43 -8.15
N LEU A 730 28.69 31.42 -7.72
CA LEU A 730 28.53 30.04 -8.17
C LEU A 730 27.14 29.52 -7.77
N PRO A 731 26.35 28.97 -8.70
CA PRO A 731 25.07 28.35 -8.37
C PRO A 731 25.23 27.17 -7.41
N GLU A 732 24.14 26.81 -6.72
CA GLU A 732 24.12 25.72 -5.77
C GLU A 732 24.62 24.40 -6.41
N PRO A 733 25.59 23.71 -5.79
CA PRO A 733 26.16 22.44 -6.33
C PRO A 733 25.09 21.40 -6.65
N ASN A 734 25.36 20.55 -7.64
CA ASN A 734 24.47 19.46 -8.10
C ASN A 734 23.15 19.92 -8.75
N THR A 735 22.92 21.20 -8.94
CA THR A 735 21.76 21.69 -9.71
C THR A 735 22.08 21.79 -11.21
N PRO A 736 21.10 21.66 -12.11
CA PRO A 736 21.33 21.89 -13.55
C PRO A 736 21.97 23.25 -13.85
N ALA A 737 21.62 24.29 -13.09
CA ALA A 737 22.21 25.63 -13.22
C ALA A 737 23.70 25.65 -12.87
N PHE A 738 24.12 24.87 -11.88
CA PHE A 738 25.53 24.70 -11.52
C PHE A 738 26.35 24.07 -12.65
N PHE A 739 25.86 22.96 -13.22
CA PHE A 739 26.54 22.31 -14.33
C PHE A 739 26.58 23.20 -15.57
N GLU A 740 25.49 23.87 -15.88
CA GLU A 740 25.46 24.85 -16.99
C GLU A 740 26.48 25.95 -16.81
N TYR A 741 26.55 26.53 -15.59
CA TYR A 741 27.51 27.57 -15.25
C TYR A 741 28.95 27.09 -15.48
N VAL A 742 29.32 25.92 -14.93
CA VAL A 742 30.66 25.38 -15.07
C VAL A 742 30.98 25.08 -16.54
N ILE A 743 30.06 24.51 -17.32
CA ILE A 743 30.25 24.24 -18.73
C ILE A 743 30.50 25.54 -19.52
N ARG A 744 29.73 26.60 -19.27
CA ARG A 744 29.89 27.90 -19.95
C ARG A 744 31.20 28.59 -19.60
N VAL A 745 31.62 28.50 -18.34
CA VAL A 745 32.87 29.13 -17.85
C VAL A 745 34.12 28.40 -18.34
N GLU A 746 34.11 27.06 -18.29
CA GLU A 746 35.28 26.24 -18.68
C GLU A 746 35.36 25.97 -20.18
N CYS A 747 34.24 26.00 -20.85
CA CYS A 747 34.15 25.64 -22.27
C CYS A 747 33.50 26.74 -23.12
N PRO A 748 33.98 28.04 -23.03
CA PRO A 748 33.32 29.16 -23.68
C PRO A 748 33.31 29.09 -25.21
N GLN A 749 34.15 28.26 -25.80
CA GLN A 749 34.24 28.02 -27.25
C GLN A 749 33.13 27.14 -27.81
N TYR A 750 32.32 26.52 -26.91
CA TYR A 750 31.22 25.68 -27.27
C TYR A 750 29.89 26.34 -26.98
N SER A 751 28.87 26.04 -27.80
CA SER A 751 27.47 26.38 -27.47
C SER A 751 26.79 25.16 -26.84
N ILE A 752 25.83 25.41 -25.93
CA ILE A 752 25.08 24.35 -25.26
C ILE A 752 23.59 24.54 -25.46
N ARG A 753 22.90 23.41 -25.65
CA ARG A 753 21.43 23.35 -25.63
C ARG A 753 20.99 22.36 -24.55
N LYS A 754 19.82 22.61 -23.94
CA LYS A 754 19.29 21.83 -22.81
C LYS A 754 18.11 21.00 -23.24
N ASP A 755 17.86 19.95 -22.45
CA ASP A 755 16.67 19.09 -22.54
C ASP A 755 16.39 18.59 -23.96
N ILE A 756 17.44 18.16 -24.65
CA ILE A 756 17.36 17.71 -26.04
C ILE A 756 16.83 16.27 -26.10
N PRO A 757 15.67 16.03 -26.73
CA PRO A 757 15.16 14.66 -26.92
C PRO A 757 16.14 13.80 -27.72
N VAL A 758 16.21 12.50 -27.39
CA VAL A 758 17.07 11.56 -28.11
C VAL A 758 16.77 11.59 -29.60
N THR A 759 15.49 11.64 -29.97
CA THR A 759 15.00 11.72 -31.36
C THR A 759 15.49 12.95 -32.12
N GLU A 760 15.68 14.09 -31.44
CA GLU A 760 16.18 15.32 -32.06
C GLU A 760 17.66 15.21 -32.42
N LEU A 761 18.44 14.55 -31.55
CA LEU A 761 19.88 14.37 -31.79
C LEU A 761 20.18 13.31 -32.88
N VAL A 762 19.35 12.25 -32.90
CA VAL A 762 19.57 11.09 -33.79
C VAL A 762 18.82 11.23 -35.14
N GLY A 763 17.87 12.18 -35.22
CA GLY A 763 16.94 12.31 -36.34
C GLY A 763 15.83 11.26 -36.29
N ASN A 764 14.99 11.17 -37.34
CA ASN A 764 13.92 10.19 -37.48
C ASN A 764 14.42 8.76 -37.76
N ALA A 765 15.51 8.34 -37.12
CA ALA A 765 15.99 6.99 -37.25
C ALA A 765 14.99 6.03 -36.62
N GLU A 766 14.27 5.28 -37.45
CA GLU A 766 13.41 4.13 -37.05
C GLU A 766 14.22 2.96 -36.48
N ASP A 767 15.45 3.19 -36.08
CA ASP A 767 16.38 2.17 -35.60
C ASP A 767 15.86 1.60 -34.26
N ARG A 768 15.24 0.45 -34.35
CA ARG A 768 14.94 -0.42 -33.24
C ARG A 768 16.22 -1.13 -32.82
N PHE A 769 16.56 -1.21 -31.56
CA PHE A 769 17.70 -1.96 -31.07
C PHE A 769 17.31 -2.83 -29.87
N ARG A 770 18.11 -3.89 -29.64
CA ARG A 770 17.98 -4.83 -28.55
C ARG A 770 18.96 -4.47 -27.44
N LEU A 771 18.50 -4.28 -26.23
CA LEU A 771 19.35 -3.98 -25.07
C LEU A 771 19.95 -5.25 -24.44
N TYR A 772 19.22 -6.37 -24.53
CA TYR A 772 19.60 -7.64 -23.93
C TYR A 772 19.48 -8.77 -24.93
N GLU A 773 20.53 -9.56 -25.10
CA GLU A 773 20.54 -10.76 -25.96
C GLU A 773 19.62 -11.85 -25.43
N THR A 774 19.42 -11.90 -24.09
CA THR A 774 18.54 -12.86 -23.41
C THR A 774 17.05 -12.56 -23.56
N ARG A 775 16.69 -11.41 -24.16
CA ARG A 775 15.30 -10.98 -24.37
C ARG A 775 15.13 -10.40 -25.78
N PRO A 776 15.20 -11.25 -26.80
CA PRO A 776 15.18 -10.81 -28.19
C PRO A 776 13.87 -10.16 -28.64
N GLU A 777 12.78 -10.37 -27.90
CA GLU A 777 11.45 -9.77 -28.14
C GLU A 777 11.38 -8.30 -27.70
N GLN A 778 12.28 -7.84 -26.83
CA GLN A 778 12.28 -6.48 -26.33
C GLN A 778 13.09 -5.56 -27.26
N VAL A 779 12.37 -4.79 -28.06
CA VAL A 779 12.92 -3.80 -28.99
C VAL A 779 12.67 -2.41 -28.43
N TYR A 780 13.70 -1.57 -28.40
CA TYR A 780 13.67 -0.23 -27.83
C TYR A 780 13.76 0.84 -28.94
N LYS A 781 13.05 1.97 -28.71
CA LYS A 781 13.02 3.10 -29.65
C LYS A 781 13.64 4.35 -29.04
N ALA A 782 14.16 5.24 -29.89
CA ALA A 782 14.80 6.49 -29.48
C ALA A 782 13.86 7.40 -28.64
N GLU A 783 12.57 7.42 -29.00
CA GLU A 783 11.54 8.20 -28.31
C GLU A 783 11.32 7.81 -26.83
N TRP A 784 11.79 6.62 -26.44
CA TRP A 784 11.70 6.12 -25.05
C TRP A 784 12.93 6.48 -24.21
N GLY A 785 13.95 7.08 -24.84
CA GLY A 785 15.14 7.56 -24.14
C GLY A 785 14.85 8.81 -23.31
N ARG A 786 15.58 8.97 -22.20
CA ARG A 786 15.54 10.22 -21.44
C ARG A 786 16.16 11.34 -22.28
N PRO A 787 15.57 12.54 -22.33
CA PRO A 787 16.21 13.71 -22.94
C PRO A 787 17.58 13.99 -22.33
N TYR A 788 18.51 14.45 -23.13
CA TYR A 788 19.86 14.82 -22.69
C TYR A 788 19.80 16.16 -21.94
N ASP A 789 20.32 16.20 -20.71
CA ASP A 789 20.30 17.42 -19.89
C ASP A 789 21.06 18.57 -20.58
N PHE A 790 22.23 18.27 -21.21
CA PHE A 790 22.92 19.21 -22.09
C PHE A 790 23.53 18.51 -23.30
N VAL A 791 23.43 19.14 -24.45
CA VAL A 791 24.21 18.79 -25.65
C VAL A 791 25.17 19.92 -25.98
N ILE A 792 26.45 19.59 -26.11
CA ILE A 792 27.53 20.55 -26.39
C ILE A 792 27.79 20.56 -27.89
N TYR A 793 27.78 21.74 -28.48
CA TYR A 793 27.97 21.96 -29.91
C TYR A 793 29.22 22.77 -30.23
N GLN A 794 29.90 22.39 -31.29
CA GLN A 794 30.98 23.17 -31.91
C GLN A 794 30.65 23.42 -33.38
N ASN A 795 30.60 24.68 -33.78
CA ASN A 795 30.27 25.06 -35.17
C ASN A 795 28.93 24.43 -35.64
N GLY A 796 27.93 24.40 -34.76
CA GLY A 796 26.59 23.85 -35.05
C GLY A 796 26.51 22.31 -35.08
N LYS A 797 27.59 21.59 -34.83
CA LYS A 797 27.62 20.12 -34.76
C LYS A 797 27.70 19.67 -33.29
N PRO A 798 26.94 18.65 -32.86
CA PRO A 798 27.06 18.08 -31.52
C PRO A 798 28.43 17.40 -31.37
N VAL A 799 29.15 17.69 -30.26
CA VAL A 799 30.47 17.15 -29.94
C VAL A 799 30.50 16.35 -28.64
N ALA A 800 29.56 16.56 -27.74
CA ALA A 800 29.43 15.76 -26.54
C ALA A 800 28.02 15.90 -25.97
N VAL A 801 27.63 14.95 -25.12
CA VAL A 801 26.36 14.93 -24.41
C VAL A 801 26.64 14.82 -22.91
N VAL A 802 25.94 15.62 -22.12
CA VAL A 802 26.00 15.58 -20.66
C VAL A 802 24.67 15.08 -20.11
N MET A 803 24.73 14.14 -19.17
CA MET A 803 23.58 13.58 -18.50
C MET A 803 23.74 13.68 -16.99
N LEU A 804 22.70 14.14 -16.30
CA LEU A 804 22.64 14.28 -14.85
C LEU A 804 21.78 13.17 -14.22
N GLY A 805 22.25 12.60 -13.12
CA GLY A 805 21.43 11.69 -12.32
C GLY A 805 21.26 10.27 -12.84
N ASP A 806 22.14 9.76 -13.72
CA ASP A 806 22.15 8.35 -14.14
C ASP A 806 22.34 7.44 -12.89
N SER A 807 21.36 6.58 -12.61
CA SER A 807 21.37 5.72 -11.41
C SER A 807 21.65 4.26 -11.78
N HIS A 808 22.27 3.52 -10.84
CA HIS A 808 22.60 2.09 -11.03
C HIS A 808 21.42 1.13 -10.76
N THR A 809 20.22 1.61 -10.47
CA THR A 809 19.05 0.75 -10.22
C THR A 809 18.37 0.30 -11.52
N HIS A 810 18.01 -0.98 -11.61
CA HIS A 810 17.61 -1.66 -12.85
C HIS A 810 16.41 -1.02 -13.59
N ASN A 811 15.39 -0.51 -12.89
CA ASN A 811 14.17 0.02 -13.50
C ASN A 811 14.23 1.52 -13.91
N ALA A 812 15.03 2.33 -13.22
CA ALA A 812 15.27 3.72 -13.61
C ALA A 812 16.23 3.82 -14.81
N ASN A 813 16.94 2.75 -15.12
CA ASN A 813 18.10 2.69 -15.99
C ASN A 813 17.77 2.53 -17.48
N VAL A 814 16.60 2.01 -17.85
CA VAL A 814 16.30 1.72 -19.26
C VAL A 814 16.30 3.00 -20.10
N LYS A 815 15.70 4.08 -19.62
CA LYS A 815 15.67 5.36 -20.33
C LYS A 815 17.06 5.98 -20.51
N TYR A 816 17.92 5.86 -19.49
CA TYR A 816 19.33 6.29 -19.56
C TYR A 816 20.15 5.39 -20.48
N LEU A 817 19.93 4.08 -20.45
CA LEU A 817 20.59 3.12 -21.33
C LEU A 817 20.25 3.38 -22.80
N ILE A 818 18.98 3.67 -23.10
CA ILE A 818 18.53 4.05 -24.43
C ILE A 818 19.29 5.32 -24.90
N ALA A 819 19.29 6.38 -24.09
CA ALA A 819 19.98 7.62 -24.39
C ALA A 819 21.48 7.39 -24.64
N ARG A 820 22.15 6.62 -23.77
CA ARG A 820 23.57 6.27 -23.88
C ARG A 820 23.87 5.47 -25.13
N MET A 821 23.04 4.49 -25.49
CA MET A 821 23.25 3.65 -26.69
C MET A 821 23.18 4.45 -27.98
N TYR A 822 22.25 5.41 -28.08
CA TYR A 822 22.14 6.25 -29.26
C TYR A 822 23.32 7.24 -29.40
N VAL A 823 23.79 7.83 -28.30
CA VAL A 823 24.99 8.67 -28.28
C VAL A 823 26.22 7.87 -28.72
N LYS A 824 26.35 6.61 -28.26
CA LYS A 824 27.44 5.70 -28.68
C LYS A 824 27.38 5.41 -30.17
N LYS A 825 26.19 5.19 -30.73
CA LYS A 825 26.01 4.99 -32.20
C LYS A 825 26.46 6.23 -33.01
N LEU A 826 26.26 7.43 -32.47
CA LEU A 826 26.71 8.68 -33.09
C LEU A 826 28.21 8.94 -32.91
N GLY A 827 28.91 8.11 -32.16
CA GLY A 827 30.34 8.28 -31.85
C GLY A 827 30.65 9.47 -30.96
N LEU A 828 29.65 9.97 -30.22
CA LEU A 828 29.80 11.12 -29.34
C LEU A 828 30.16 10.70 -27.92
N PRO A 829 30.99 11.47 -27.20
CA PRO A 829 31.21 11.31 -25.76
C PRO A 829 29.91 11.46 -24.96
N TYR A 830 29.65 10.51 -24.08
CA TYR A 830 28.55 10.56 -23.08
C TYR A 830 29.16 10.84 -21.71
N ILE A 831 28.94 12.06 -21.20
CA ILE A 831 29.50 12.54 -19.95
C ILE A 831 28.38 12.52 -18.90
N ASN A 832 28.43 11.59 -17.96
CA ASN A 832 27.43 11.53 -16.91
C ASN A 832 27.98 12.05 -15.56
N PHE A 833 27.12 12.75 -14.82
CA PHE A 833 27.36 13.17 -13.46
C PHE A 833 26.29 12.60 -12.56
N TYR A 834 26.71 11.91 -11.53
CA TYR A 834 25.79 11.35 -10.52
C TYR A 834 25.47 12.41 -9.49
N THR A 835 24.28 13.00 -9.57
CA THR A 835 23.84 14.10 -8.69
C THR A 835 23.64 13.67 -7.23
N GLN A 836 23.66 12.37 -6.96
CA GLN A 836 23.65 11.81 -5.61
C GLN A 836 25.02 11.93 -4.87
N PHE A 837 26.09 12.31 -5.59
CA PHE A 837 27.40 12.56 -5.01
C PHE A 837 27.74 14.05 -5.12
N PRO A 838 28.54 14.62 -4.20
CA PRO A 838 28.95 16.01 -4.32
C PRO A 838 29.85 16.20 -5.56
N ASN A 839 29.38 17.03 -6.49
CA ASN A 839 30.13 17.42 -7.67
C ASN A 839 30.71 18.84 -7.45
N THR A 840 32.00 18.95 -7.18
CA THR A 840 32.67 20.26 -7.10
C THR A 840 32.89 20.84 -8.50
N ALA A 841 32.93 22.17 -8.64
CA ALA A 841 33.16 22.81 -9.93
C ALA A 841 34.48 22.37 -10.59
N ASP A 842 35.53 22.18 -9.80
CA ASP A 842 36.83 21.66 -10.24
C ASP A 842 36.74 20.19 -10.77
N TYR A 843 35.95 19.35 -10.11
CA TYR A 843 35.69 17.98 -10.59
C TYR A 843 34.94 18.00 -11.93
N VAL A 844 33.89 18.81 -12.05
CA VAL A 844 33.11 18.95 -13.28
C VAL A 844 33.99 19.48 -14.41
N ALA A 845 34.77 20.53 -14.16
CA ALA A 845 35.74 21.09 -15.12
C ALA A 845 36.72 20.06 -15.64
N ARG A 846 37.42 19.34 -14.74
CA ARG A 846 38.35 18.29 -15.12
C ARG A 846 37.71 17.19 -15.96
N ARG A 847 36.50 16.80 -15.62
CA ARG A 847 35.78 15.75 -16.33
C ARG A 847 35.35 16.20 -17.73
N LEU A 848 34.92 17.47 -17.88
CA LEU A 848 34.61 18.04 -19.21
C LEU A 848 35.84 18.09 -20.11
N HIS A 849 36.96 18.61 -19.62
CA HIS A 849 38.23 18.67 -20.40
C HIS A 849 38.78 17.30 -20.74
N HIS A 850 38.57 16.29 -19.92
CA HIS A 850 38.95 14.90 -20.25
C HIS A 850 38.25 14.40 -21.52
N PHE A 851 37.02 14.76 -21.77
CA PHE A 851 36.25 14.30 -22.92
C PHE A 851 36.30 15.27 -24.13
N LEU A 852 36.40 16.58 -23.88
CA LEU A 852 36.40 17.59 -24.92
C LEU A 852 37.82 18.04 -25.38
N GLY A 853 38.82 17.64 -24.62
CA GLY A 853 40.18 18.14 -24.80
C GLY A 853 40.39 19.55 -24.23
N GLY A 854 41.61 19.96 -24.01
CA GLY A 854 41.96 21.26 -23.44
C GLY A 854 42.50 21.18 -22.00
N ALA A 855 43.09 22.26 -21.53
CA ALA A 855 43.57 22.37 -20.14
C ALA A 855 42.52 23.06 -19.28
N VAL A 856 42.35 22.57 -18.04
CA VAL A 856 41.47 23.22 -17.05
C VAL A 856 41.95 24.65 -16.81
N SER A 857 41.06 25.63 -16.81
CA SER A 857 41.39 27.05 -16.68
C SER A 857 41.98 27.45 -15.33
N GLY A 858 41.90 26.57 -14.33
CA GLY A 858 42.35 26.83 -12.96
C GLY A 858 41.45 27.80 -12.17
N ARG A 859 40.33 28.23 -12.76
CA ARG A 859 39.41 29.19 -12.12
C ARG A 859 38.65 28.64 -10.92
N PHE A 860 38.52 27.32 -10.83
CA PHE A 860 37.84 26.64 -9.73
C PHE A 860 38.79 25.88 -8.78
N SER A 861 40.13 25.98 -8.95
CA SER A 861 41.09 25.40 -8.03
C SER A 861 41.20 26.25 -6.76
N SER A 862 40.49 25.86 -5.72
CA SER A 862 40.71 26.40 -4.37
C SER A 862 41.89 25.71 -3.74
N SER A 863 42.86 26.49 -3.27
CA SER A 863 43.94 26.04 -2.38
C SER A 863 43.40 25.72 -0.99
N VAL A 864 42.83 24.55 -0.81
CA VAL A 864 42.65 23.92 0.49
C VAL A 864 42.92 22.43 0.30
N GLU A 865 44.14 22.04 0.67
CA GLU A 865 44.47 20.63 0.91
C GLU A 865 43.67 20.11 2.11
N THR A 866 42.64 19.37 1.85
CA THR A 866 42.12 18.41 2.82
C THR A 866 42.28 17.04 2.20
N ASN A 867 43.33 16.35 2.64
CA ASN A 867 43.55 14.92 2.44
C ASN A 867 42.40 14.14 3.07
N THR A 868 41.38 13.87 2.33
CA THR A 868 40.48 12.74 2.54
C THR A 868 40.53 11.88 1.30
N VAL A 869 41.38 10.87 1.38
CA VAL A 869 41.41 9.78 0.39
C VAL A 869 40.08 9.03 0.53
N TYR A 870 39.12 9.35 -0.31
CA TYR A 870 37.99 8.45 -0.54
C TYR A 870 38.48 7.36 -1.49
N GLU A 871 38.74 6.16 -0.96
CA GLU A 871 38.88 4.97 -1.79
C GLU A 871 37.62 4.81 -2.64
N ARG A 872 37.78 4.89 -3.94
CA ARG A 872 36.73 4.58 -4.91
C ARG A 872 36.30 3.12 -4.70
N PRO A 873 35.01 2.81 -4.67
CA PRO A 873 34.55 1.46 -4.95
C PRO A 873 35.11 1.05 -6.31
N ALA A 874 35.74 -0.12 -6.38
CA ALA A 874 36.29 -0.66 -7.61
C ALA A 874 35.25 -0.56 -8.73
N GLN A 875 35.66 0.01 -9.88
CA GLN A 875 34.81 0.00 -11.07
C GLN A 875 34.45 -1.46 -11.38
N PRO A 876 33.20 -1.78 -11.63
CA PRO A 876 32.85 -3.08 -12.19
C PRO A 876 33.62 -3.24 -13.50
N GLN A 877 34.35 -4.34 -13.62
CA GLN A 877 35.08 -4.65 -14.84
C GLN A 877 34.15 -4.58 -16.04
N PRO A 878 34.60 -4.07 -17.19
CA PRO A 878 33.76 -4.00 -18.37
C PRO A 878 33.33 -5.41 -18.75
N VAL A 879 32.03 -5.61 -18.86
CA VAL A 879 31.47 -6.83 -19.43
C VAL A 879 32.03 -6.97 -20.82
N ARG A 880 32.85 -7.99 -21.05
CA ARG A 880 33.38 -8.34 -22.40
C ARG A 880 32.19 -8.80 -23.23
N TYR A 881 31.88 -8.04 -24.25
CA TYR A 881 31.00 -8.46 -25.32
C TYR A 881 31.78 -9.43 -26.21
N TYR A 882 31.36 -10.69 -26.29
CA TYR A 882 31.86 -11.61 -27.28
C TYR A 882 31.25 -11.26 -28.64
N SER A 883 32.11 -10.99 -29.65
CA SER A 883 31.70 -10.96 -31.04
C SER A 883 31.55 -12.41 -31.51
N GLU A 884 30.47 -12.70 -32.25
CA GLU A 884 30.33 -13.95 -33.00
C GLU A 884 31.47 -14.04 -34.06
N ASN A 885 32.52 -14.79 -33.75
CA ASN A 885 33.41 -15.49 -34.66
C ASN A 885 34.57 -16.03 -33.84
N GLU A 886 34.40 -17.25 -33.33
CA GLU A 886 35.45 -18.22 -33.07
C GLU A 886 34.80 -19.45 -32.39
N VAL A 887 34.19 -20.29 -33.26
CA VAL A 887 33.96 -21.70 -32.95
C VAL A 887 35.06 -22.46 -33.68
N GLY A 888 36.13 -22.69 -32.96
CA GLY A 888 37.23 -23.56 -33.38
C GLY A 888 37.50 -24.53 -32.23
N ASN A 889 37.18 -25.79 -32.48
CA ASN A 889 37.69 -27.01 -31.89
C ASN A 889 38.79 -26.84 -30.85
N ASP A 890 38.57 -27.32 -29.63
CA ASP A 890 39.46 -28.35 -29.05
C ASP A 890 38.83 -28.89 -27.75
N GLY A 891 38.43 -30.14 -27.78
CA GLY A 891 38.03 -30.92 -26.65
C GLY A 891 39.25 -31.43 -25.88
N GLN A 892 39.03 -31.71 -24.62
CA GLN A 892 39.84 -32.39 -23.64
C GLN A 892 40.70 -31.50 -22.71
N GLY A 893 40.28 -31.53 -21.45
CA GLY A 893 41.14 -31.31 -20.30
C GLY A 893 40.72 -30.22 -19.33
N SER A 894 39.93 -30.54 -18.32
CA SER A 894 40.00 -29.96 -16.97
C SER A 894 38.86 -30.42 -16.06
N ILE A 895 38.77 -31.72 -15.77
CA ILE A 895 38.01 -32.26 -14.62
C ILE A 895 38.89 -32.38 -13.34
N GLY A 896 40.21 -32.08 -13.48
CA GLY A 896 41.16 -32.27 -12.38
C GLY A 896 41.27 -31.19 -11.35
N LEU A 897 40.75 -29.97 -11.56
CA LEU A 897 40.98 -28.84 -10.64
C LEU A 897 39.80 -28.54 -9.70
N MET A 898 38.63 -29.12 -9.91
CA MET A 898 37.50 -28.92 -9.02
C MET A 898 37.49 -29.86 -7.79
N ILE A 899 38.20 -30.97 -7.82
CA ILE A 899 38.28 -31.95 -6.72
C ILE A 899 39.32 -31.51 -5.66
N VAL A 900 40.34 -30.72 -6.00
CA VAL A 900 41.33 -30.26 -5.03
C VAL A 900 40.82 -29.12 -4.17
N GLY A 901 39.91 -28.27 -4.68
CA GLY A 901 39.31 -27.16 -3.91
C GLY A 901 38.34 -27.61 -2.82
N VAL A 902 37.60 -28.67 -3.05
CA VAL A 902 36.63 -29.20 -2.06
C VAL A 902 37.31 -29.98 -0.93
N VAL A 903 38.38 -30.66 -1.24
CA VAL A 903 39.18 -31.42 -0.22
C VAL A 903 39.91 -30.46 0.74
N CYS A 904 40.38 -29.31 0.28
CA CYS A 904 41.01 -28.29 1.16
C CYS A 904 40.01 -27.61 2.11
N ILE A 905 38.73 -27.38 1.67
CA ILE A 905 37.70 -26.77 2.51
C ILE A 905 37.22 -27.73 3.60
N VAL A 906 37.08 -29.00 3.27
CA VAL A 906 36.72 -30.05 4.27
C VAL A 906 37.82 -30.28 5.29
N ALA A 907 39.07 -30.25 4.90
CA ALA A 907 40.22 -30.39 5.82
C ALA A 907 40.35 -29.19 6.80
N VAL A 908 40.01 -27.96 6.36
CA VAL A 908 40.03 -26.77 7.24
C VAL A 908 38.84 -26.79 8.20
N LEU A 909 37.67 -27.29 7.79
CA LEU A 909 36.52 -27.42 8.69
C LEU A 909 36.69 -28.53 9.72
N VAL A 910 37.35 -29.64 9.38
CA VAL A 910 37.65 -30.72 10.35
C VAL A 910 38.73 -30.28 11.35
N TRP A 911 39.68 -29.40 10.98
CA TRP A 911 40.70 -28.86 11.86
C TRP A 911 40.16 -27.78 12.82
N LEU A 912 39.03 -27.17 12.53
CA LEU A 912 38.36 -26.17 13.37
C LEU A 912 37.37 -26.80 14.36
N PHE A 913 37.05 -28.10 14.24
CA PHE A 913 36.12 -28.79 15.12
C PHE A 913 36.74 -30.00 15.89
N LEU A 914 38.03 -30.21 15.80
CA LEU A 914 38.86 -31.03 16.70
C LEU A 914 39.79 -30.15 17.51
#